data_97d4d1bfb865e055215a6dfe21b5c388
#
_entry.id   97d4d1bfb865e055215a6dfe21b5c388
#
_cell.length_a   1.000
_cell.length_b   1.000
_cell.length_c   1.000
_cell.angle_alpha   90.00
_cell.angle_beta   90.00
_cell.angle_gamma   90.00
#
_symmetry.space_group_name_H-M   'P 1'
#
loop_
_entity.id
_entity.type
_entity.pdbx_description
1 polymer ?
#
loop_
_entity_poly.entity_id
_entity_poly.type
_entity_poly.pdbx_seq_one_letter_code
_entity_poly.pdbx_strand_id
1 'polypeptide(L)'
;MTLGRREFLQRLGLALAALGMADATLAGLGNTYQQALARSSRRLALLVGINQYPAAIWQQKAPSEKGAFLQGALMDVELQRELLIHRFGVLPTDIVTLVNKQATGRGIVEAIQGHLADQAQPGDTIIFHFSGLGSQVHLTGRSASEHLPTLVPADGTLPRDEGDTIHDLFEETLAQILGSLQGVRVVTILDASGAAPRTSPLQGNFRVRSRLTIPTGTWQAAPGISLPVPQTPADDLSRSWPGLLLRASKPGMPALEGNWHGFSAGVFTYALTQQIWNSFPSQRQSWIFQRAAYKMETWSGAVVSPELRGELASKDKSDLLNTGGIPKPAADGFVKTIDAANRNAFLWLGGLSASLLPYCALGLRLQPLPALPGLAAVPQGTLIVKGLRGLTAKAELLGAESLSEGTPLVEIERRLPRDIDLCVALDPTLERIERVDATSALAGLSEITTTAPGEQQADCLFGPLAAVDQPSGESPAIDINQTDADQPENYAASQSGTAGIPLGYGLFSPNHTLLPGTAPEEGEAVKTAVGRLTPLLHELLAVKMLHLTTNSMSSQLPVRFSLETMESPGQLVLIEETLRSRQFAKTKTVQLSQPISDANQPKFQIQLLNLGQQPLYYLLISVLEKSRLFVYCPFVEPASSTEKIAEVVAHTSQLKPGSRLKVPMQTDNGLPWQRLQATELFAIACTQPFYETWKAIRTPEFRQSSDQLASIPDPLAMAKAVFEDLHRASQGKNTVSSPQELLVTLRSDAWATLLMRSPIIQRKVV
;
A
#
# COMPACT_ATOMS: atom_id res chain seq x y z
N MET A 1 23.21 20.55 -13.41
CA MET A 1 24.04 21.57 -12.72
C MET A 1 23.30 21.96 -11.46
N THR A 2 23.74 21.49 -10.31
CA THR A 2 23.29 22.00 -9.03
C THR A 2 23.88 23.40 -8.89
N LEU A 3 23.07 24.42 -8.98
CA LEU A 3 23.49 25.77 -8.60
C LEU A 3 24.04 25.66 -7.19
N GLY A 4 25.36 25.90 -7.08
CA GLY A 4 26.03 25.93 -5.79
C GLY A 4 25.36 26.98 -4.91
N ARG A 5 25.25 26.75 -3.60
CA ARG A 5 24.66 27.71 -2.61
C ARG A 5 25.21 29.13 -2.83
N ARG A 6 26.45 29.26 -3.24
CA ARG A 6 27.13 30.51 -3.52
C ARG A 6 26.61 31.23 -4.78
N GLU A 7 26.29 30.47 -5.83
CA GLU A 7 25.73 31.02 -7.08
C GLU A 7 24.27 31.45 -6.94
N PHE A 8 23.48 30.73 -6.13
CA PHE A 8 22.13 31.11 -5.79
C PHE A 8 22.10 32.40 -4.97
N LEU A 9 22.98 32.53 -3.96
CA LEU A 9 23.09 33.74 -3.14
C LEU A 9 23.59 34.95 -3.95
N GLN A 10 24.50 34.75 -4.89
CA GLN A 10 24.95 35.82 -5.78
C GLN A 10 23.83 36.30 -6.72
N ARG A 11 23.03 35.40 -7.29
CA ARG A 11 21.89 35.75 -8.16
C ARG A 11 20.77 36.42 -7.39
N LEU A 12 20.50 35.97 -6.16
CA LEU A 12 19.54 36.61 -5.28
C LEU A 12 19.99 38.02 -4.85
N GLY A 13 21.27 38.18 -4.52
CA GLY A 13 21.88 39.48 -4.20
C GLY A 13 21.79 40.47 -5.36
N LEU A 14 22.06 40.02 -6.59
CA LEU A 14 21.89 40.82 -7.79
C LEU A 14 20.47 41.21 -8.11
N ALA A 15 19.51 40.31 -7.86
CA ALA A 15 18.05 40.58 -8.04
C ALA A 15 17.55 41.61 -7.03
N LEU A 16 17.99 41.55 -5.77
CA LEU A 16 17.66 42.50 -4.72
C LEU A 16 18.32 43.88 -4.91
N ALA A 17 19.53 43.89 -5.39
CA ALA A 17 20.25 45.13 -5.77
C ALA A 17 19.56 45.85 -6.95
N ALA A 18 19.01 45.09 -7.91
CA ALA A 18 18.24 45.60 -9.03
C ALA A 18 16.89 46.24 -8.60
N LEU A 19 16.40 45.93 -7.39
CA LEU A 19 15.19 46.48 -6.81
C LEU A 19 15.42 47.72 -5.93
N GLY A 20 16.67 48.24 -5.86
CA GLY A 20 17.03 49.48 -5.18
C GLY A 20 16.87 49.46 -3.64
N MET A 21 16.99 48.27 -3.01
CA MET A 21 16.90 48.15 -1.54
C MET A 21 18.25 48.55 -0.87
N ALA A 22 18.17 49.32 0.21
CA ALA A 22 19.34 49.85 0.91
C ALA A 22 20.20 48.75 1.58
N ASP A 23 21.52 48.92 1.61
CA ASP A 23 22.52 47.97 2.09
C ASP A 23 22.29 47.42 3.50
N ALA A 24 21.70 48.17 4.42
CA ALA A 24 21.42 47.70 5.79
C ALA A 24 20.29 46.65 5.88
N THR A 25 19.29 46.73 4.99
CA THR A 25 18.22 45.75 4.90
C THR A 25 18.70 44.47 4.21
N LEU A 26 19.63 44.55 3.27
CA LEU A 26 20.24 43.39 2.60
C LEU A 26 21.15 42.58 3.54
N ALA A 27 21.92 43.24 4.42
CA ALA A 27 22.72 42.57 5.44
C ALA A 27 21.84 41.87 6.49
N GLY A 28 20.72 42.52 6.91
CA GLY A 28 19.76 41.92 7.83
C GLY A 28 19.01 40.73 7.22
N LEU A 29 18.57 40.85 5.97
CA LEU A 29 17.93 39.74 5.24
C LEU A 29 18.91 38.60 4.92
N GLY A 30 20.17 38.93 4.58
CA GLY A 30 21.23 37.96 4.36
C GLY A 30 21.54 37.17 5.62
N ASN A 31 21.64 37.82 6.78
CA ASN A 31 21.85 37.16 8.08
C ASN A 31 20.65 36.32 8.52
N THR A 32 19.41 36.82 8.38
CA THR A 32 18.20 36.04 8.68
C THR A 32 18.04 34.86 7.72
N TYR A 33 18.41 35.02 6.45
CA TYR A 33 18.38 33.96 5.45
C TYR A 33 19.50 32.95 5.66
N GLN A 34 20.72 33.39 6.01
CA GLN A 34 21.81 32.48 6.43
C GLN A 34 21.46 31.73 7.72
N GLN A 35 20.83 32.37 8.69
CA GLN A 35 20.33 31.71 9.89
C GLN A 35 19.18 30.75 9.58
N ALA A 36 18.29 31.07 8.62
CA ALA A 36 17.24 30.17 8.14
C ALA A 36 17.81 28.97 7.34
N LEU A 37 18.86 29.18 6.55
CA LEU A 37 19.58 28.11 5.83
C LEU A 37 20.45 27.27 6.77
N ALA A 38 21.06 27.87 7.79
CA ALA A 38 21.80 27.17 8.83
C ALA A 38 20.85 26.33 9.73
N ARG A 39 19.56 26.65 9.73
CA ARG A 39 18.49 25.91 10.43
C ARG A 39 17.75 24.93 9.53
N SER A 40 18.33 24.44 8.42
CA SER A 40 17.75 23.27 7.75
C SER A 40 17.89 22.08 8.72
N SER A 41 16.79 21.70 9.37
CA SER A 41 16.78 20.59 10.31
C SER A 41 17.37 19.35 9.65
N ARG A 42 18.46 18.85 10.24
CA ARG A 42 19.13 17.62 9.80
C ARG A 42 18.21 16.43 10.09
N ARG A 43 18.37 15.37 9.36
CA ARG A 43 17.67 14.11 9.62
C ARG A 43 18.70 13.04 9.87
N LEU A 44 18.64 12.45 11.05
CA LEU A 44 19.47 11.31 11.44
C LEU A 44 18.58 10.06 11.47
N ALA A 45 19.04 8.98 10.86
CA ALA A 45 18.30 7.75 10.79
C ALA A 45 19.10 6.54 11.28
N LEU A 46 18.45 5.71 12.08
CA LEU A 46 18.91 4.36 12.42
C LEU A 46 17.91 3.35 11.89
N LEU A 47 18.35 2.51 10.97
CA LEU A 47 17.53 1.51 10.30
C LEU A 47 18.02 0.11 10.72
N VAL A 48 17.15 -0.64 11.38
CA VAL A 48 17.44 -1.98 11.91
C VAL A 48 16.63 -3.01 11.12
N GLY A 49 17.30 -4.06 10.60
CA GLY A 49 16.65 -5.14 9.87
C GLY A 49 17.24 -6.51 10.18
N ILE A 50 16.40 -7.46 10.61
CA ILE A 50 16.84 -8.78 11.06
C ILE A 50 16.04 -9.86 10.36
N ASN A 51 16.69 -10.60 9.43
CA ASN A 51 16.15 -11.80 8.82
C ASN A 51 16.59 -13.07 9.53
N GLN A 52 17.81 -13.06 10.08
CA GLN A 52 18.47 -14.24 10.64
C GLN A 52 18.47 -14.19 12.16
N TYR A 53 17.78 -15.15 12.77
CA TYR A 53 17.70 -15.32 14.21
C TYR A 53 18.33 -16.64 14.62
N PRO A 54 18.87 -16.77 15.86
CA PRO A 54 19.35 -18.05 16.38
C PRO A 54 18.24 -19.10 16.40
N ALA A 55 18.60 -20.38 16.15
CA ALA A 55 17.63 -21.48 16.17
C ALA A 55 16.92 -21.64 17.53
N ALA A 56 17.56 -21.19 18.61
CA ALA A 56 17.00 -21.21 19.97
C ALA A 56 15.75 -20.31 20.14
N ILE A 57 15.48 -19.37 19.22
CA ILE A 57 14.23 -18.57 19.22
C ILE A 57 13.00 -19.42 18.90
N TRP A 58 13.18 -20.56 18.24
CA TRP A 58 12.12 -21.47 17.85
C TRP A 58 12.08 -22.66 18.80
N GLN A 59 11.14 -22.69 19.76
CA GLN A 59 11.03 -23.76 20.78
C GLN A 59 10.68 -25.15 20.25
N GLN A 60 10.13 -25.26 19.06
CA GLN A 60 9.82 -26.53 18.41
C GLN A 60 10.82 -26.77 17.29
N LYS A 61 11.00 -28.08 16.90
CA LYS A 61 11.79 -28.46 15.71
C LYS A 61 11.62 -27.38 14.66
N ALA A 62 12.73 -26.70 14.36
CA ALA A 62 12.72 -25.63 13.36
C ALA A 62 11.87 -26.08 12.19
N PRO A 63 10.85 -25.30 11.79
CA PRO A 63 10.19 -25.56 10.51
C PRO A 63 11.33 -25.74 9.52
N SER A 64 11.19 -26.67 8.56
CA SER A 64 12.24 -26.99 7.57
C SER A 64 13.10 -25.76 7.30
N GLU A 65 14.42 -25.85 7.21
CA GLU A 65 15.38 -24.72 7.19
C GLU A 65 14.93 -23.50 6.37
N LYS A 66 14.08 -23.72 5.36
CA LYS A 66 13.44 -22.67 4.53
C LYS A 66 12.31 -21.89 5.24
N GLY A 67 11.73 -22.41 6.32
CA GLY A 67 10.60 -21.80 7.03
C GLY A 67 10.96 -20.96 8.25
N ALA A 68 12.19 -21.05 8.76
CA ALA A 68 12.59 -20.50 10.05
C ALA A 68 13.02 -19.01 10.02
N PHE A 69 13.30 -18.44 8.85
CA PHE A 69 13.89 -17.11 8.74
C PHE A 69 12.91 -16.12 8.10
N LEU A 70 12.94 -14.87 8.57
CA LEU A 70 12.38 -13.76 7.83
C LEU A 70 13.18 -13.53 6.56
N GLN A 71 12.56 -12.95 5.55
CA GLN A 71 13.20 -12.70 4.25
C GLN A 71 13.13 -11.23 3.86
N GLY A 72 12.21 -10.46 4.47
CA GLY A 72 11.86 -9.12 4.05
C GLY A 72 12.52 -7.99 4.84
N ALA A 73 13.03 -8.24 6.07
CA ALA A 73 13.49 -7.15 6.93
C ALA A 73 14.70 -6.37 6.37
N LEU A 74 15.59 -7.03 5.61
CA LEU A 74 16.70 -6.35 4.97
C LEU A 74 16.23 -5.47 3.80
N MET A 75 15.22 -5.91 3.06
CA MET A 75 14.62 -5.10 2.00
C MET A 75 13.90 -3.88 2.61
N ASP A 76 13.29 -4.01 3.77
CA ASP A 76 12.66 -2.88 4.45
C ASP A 76 13.68 -1.80 4.82
N VAL A 77 14.87 -2.19 5.26
CA VAL A 77 15.99 -1.25 5.48
C VAL A 77 16.37 -0.55 4.19
N GLU A 78 16.50 -1.29 3.07
CA GLU A 78 16.81 -0.71 1.76
C GLU A 78 15.71 0.24 1.28
N LEU A 79 14.42 -0.14 1.42
CA LEU A 79 13.25 0.70 1.11
C LEU A 79 13.30 2.05 1.84
N GLN A 80 13.55 2.02 3.14
CA GLN A 80 13.65 3.22 3.97
C GLN A 80 14.90 4.04 3.59
N ARG A 81 16.04 3.40 3.38
CA ARG A 81 17.29 4.07 3.02
C ARG A 81 17.17 4.81 1.68
N GLU A 82 16.69 4.14 0.64
CA GLU A 82 16.52 4.74 -0.68
C GLU A 82 15.47 5.88 -0.65
N LEU A 83 14.38 5.70 0.13
CA LEU A 83 13.40 6.76 0.37
C LEU A 83 14.04 7.99 1.01
N LEU A 84 14.80 7.82 2.09
CA LEU A 84 15.42 8.91 2.83
C LEU A 84 16.43 9.68 1.96
N ILE A 85 17.28 8.99 1.22
CA ILE A 85 18.29 9.61 0.36
C ILE A 85 17.62 10.33 -0.82
N HIS A 86 16.80 9.63 -1.58
CA HIS A 86 16.35 10.11 -2.87
C HIS A 86 15.09 10.95 -2.84
N ARG A 87 14.20 10.71 -1.87
CA ARG A 87 12.97 11.48 -1.70
C ARG A 87 13.14 12.67 -0.76
N PHE A 88 13.89 12.47 0.32
CA PHE A 88 14.06 13.49 1.35
C PHE A 88 15.42 14.16 1.36
N GLY A 89 16.37 13.68 0.57
CA GLY A 89 17.71 14.27 0.44
C GLY A 89 18.56 14.10 1.70
N VAL A 90 18.32 13.05 2.50
CA VAL A 90 19.15 12.71 3.65
C VAL A 90 20.52 12.26 3.14
N LEU A 91 21.58 12.73 3.76
CA LEU A 91 22.94 12.32 3.37
C LEU A 91 23.16 10.85 3.78
N PRO A 92 23.82 10.03 2.95
CA PRO A 92 24.15 8.65 3.31
C PRO A 92 24.91 8.52 4.63
N THR A 93 25.71 9.53 5.01
CA THR A 93 26.43 9.62 6.29
C THR A 93 25.53 9.85 7.49
N ASP A 94 24.31 10.33 7.28
CA ASP A 94 23.32 10.57 8.33
C ASP A 94 22.41 9.35 8.56
N ILE A 95 22.69 8.24 7.87
CA ILE A 95 21.94 6.99 7.97
C ILE A 95 22.87 5.88 8.44
N VAL A 96 22.57 5.31 9.59
CA VAL A 96 23.21 4.08 10.06
C VAL A 96 22.25 2.91 9.86
N THR A 97 22.80 1.79 9.39
CA THR A 97 22.06 0.55 9.19
C THR A 97 22.67 -0.56 10.02
N LEU A 98 21.84 -1.25 10.81
CA LEU A 98 22.21 -2.47 11.52
C LEU A 98 21.44 -3.65 10.96
N VAL A 99 22.15 -4.62 10.41
CA VAL A 99 21.52 -5.77 9.75
C VAL A 99 21.97 -7.10 10.33
N ASN A 100 21.02 -8.00 10.52
CA ASN A 100 21.26 -9.35 11.04
C ASN A 100 22.16 -9.31 12.30
N LYS A 101 23.31 -10.01 12.30
CA LYS A 101 24.22 -10.13 13.44
C LYS A 101 24.71 -8.79 14.04
N GLN A 102 24.63 -7.70 13.31
CA GLN A 102 24.99 -6.36 13.83
C GLN A 102 23.90 -5.79 14.75
N ALA A 103 22.65 -6.22 14.57
CA ALA A 103 21.49 -5.74 15.29
C ALA A 103 21.27 -6.47 16.61
N THR A 104 22.31 -6.59 17.44
CA THR A 104 22.20 -7.09 18.82
C THR A 104 21.50 -6.05 19.69
N GLY A 105 20.90 -6.47 20.81
CA GLY A 105 20.26 -5.54 21.75
C GLY A 105 21.21 -4.42 22.19
N ARG A 106 22.44 -4.76 22.52
CA ARG A 106 23.50 -3.80 22.85
C ARG A 106 23.87 -2.91 21.66
N GLY A 107 24.06 -3.50 20.47
CA GLY A 107 24.42 -2.74 19.25
C GLY A 107 23.37 -1.71 18.85
N ILE A 108 22.08 -2.03 19.01
CA ILE A 108 20.97 -1.11 18.75
C ILE A 108 21.04 0.08 19.73
N VAL A 109 21.20 -0.17 21.03
CA VAL A 109 21.27 0.89 22.03
C VAL A 109 22.51 1.76 21.85
N GLU A 110 23.69 1.17 21.59
CA GLU A 110 24.92 1.91 21.31
C GLU A 110 24.79 2.80 20.06
N ALA A 111 24.11 2.32 19.01
CA ALA A 111 23.84 3.10 17.80
C ALA A 111 22.83 4.24 18.06
N ILE A 112 21.80 4.04 18.89
CA ILE A 112 20.91 5.12 19.31
C ILE A 112 21.71 6.21 20.05
N GLN A 113 22.59 5.83 20.98
CA GLN A 113 23.39 6.79 21.72
C GLN A 113 24.40 7.50 20.82
N GLY A 114 25.31 6.78 20.14
CA GLY A 114 26.43 7.37 19.41
C GLY A 114 26.04 8.03 18.09
N HIS A 115 24.98 7.55 17.39
CA HIS A 115 24.56 8.14 16.14
C HIS A 115 23.38 9.10 16.28
N LEU A 116 22.35 8.74 17.05
CA LEU A 116 21.18 9.60 17.17
C LEU A 116 21.35 10.63 18.29
N ALA A 117 21.69 10.21 19.54
CA ALA A 117 21.74 11.12 20.67
C ALA A 117 22.92 12.09 20.62
N ASP A 118 24.14 11.58 20.38
CA ASP A 118 25.37 12.41 20.45
C ASP A 118 25.48 13.40 19.28
N GLN A 119 24.82 13.12 18.13
CA GLN A 119 24.90 13.97 16.94
C GLN A 119 23.70 14.90 16.75
N ALA A 120 22.56 14.60 17.38
CA ALA A 120 21.33 15.36 17.22
C ALA A 120 21.43 16.76 17.82
N GLN A 121 20.86 17.73 17.13
CA GLN A 121 20.76 19.12 17.59
C GLN A 121 19.28 19.52 17.68
N PRO A 122 18.94 20.49 18.55
CA PRO A 122 17.59 21.00 18.62
C PRO A 122 17.03 21.44 17.25
N GLY A 123 15.87 20.91 16.89
CA GLY A 123 15.23 21.14 15.59
C GLY A 123 15.45 20.00 14.59
N ASP A 124 16.35 19.07 14.86
CA ASP A 124 16.56 17.90 13.99
C ASP A 124 15.40 16.91 14.04
N THR A 125 15.33 16.05 13.02
CA THR A 125 14.39 14.93 13.00
C THR A 125 15.17 13.62 13.13
N ILE A 126 14.79 12.83 14.13
CA ILE A 126 15.34 11.50 14.38
C ILE A 126 14.37 10.47 13.81
N ILE A 127 14.91 9.52 13.05
CA ILE A 127 14.14 8.44 12.43
C ILE A 127 14.70 7.11 12.95
N PHE A 128 13.87 6.37 13.66
CA PHE A 128 14.20 5.01 14.09
C PHE A 128 13.28 4.03 13.36
N HIS A 129 13.85 3.08 12.65
CA HIS A 129 13.11 2.01 11.97
C HIS A 129 13.60 0.65 12.44
N PHE A 130 12.66 -0.21 12.84
CA PHE A 130 12.92 -1.61 13.18
C PHE A 130 12.04 -2.52 12.35
N SER A 131 12.66 -3.49 11.69
CA SER A 131 12.01 -4.55 10.94
C SER A 131 12.57 -5.91 11.35
N GLY A 132 11.72 -6.77 11.90
CA GLY A 132 12.13 -8.06 12.46
C GLY A 132 11.02 -8.75 13.22
N LEU A 133 11.39 -9.69 14.09
CA LEU A 133 10.45 -10.32 15.02
C LEU A 133 10.11 -9.38 16.18
N GLY A 134 8.83 -9.28 16.48
CA GLY A 134 8.38 -8.78 17.77
C GLY A 134 7.97 -9.92 18.69
N SER A 135 7.70 -9.58 19.96
CA SER A 135 7.24 -10.52 20.97
C SER A 135 6.39 -9.83 22.02
N GLN A 136 5.65 -10.60 22.76
CA GLN A 136 5.18 -10.27 24.08
C GLN A 136 5.94 -11.14 25.06
N VAL A 137 6.30 -10.59 26.21
CA VAL A 137 7.00 -11.33 27.25
C VAL A 137 6.28 -11.20 28.59
N HIS A 138 6.32 -12.25 29.38
CA HIS A 138 5.83 -12.26 30.75
C HIS A 138 7.04 -12.19 31.71
N LEU A 139 7.07 -11.18 32.55
CA LEU A 139 8.14 -11.07 33.58
C LEU A 139 7.77 -11.84 34.84
N THR A 140 8.70 -12.66 35.30
CA THR A 140 8.54 -13.44 36.55
C THR A 140 8.15 -12.54 37.72
N GLY A 141 7.15 -12.95 38.49
CA GLY A 141 6.63 -12.19 39.61
C GLY A 141 5.52 -11.19 39.30
N ARG A 142 5.04 -11.13 38.05
CA ARG A 142 3.88 -10.34 37.64
C ARG A 142 2.63 -11.18 37.48
N SER A 143 1.48 -10.51 37.30
CA SER A 143 0.21 -11.17 36.94
C SER A 143 0.35 -11.91 35.64
N ALA A 144 -0.21 -13.12 35.51
CA ALA A 144 -0.15 -13.93 34.29
C ALA A 144 -0.78 -13.24 33.06
N SER A 145 -1.65 -12.26 33.26
CA SER A 145 -2.28 -11.46 32.20
C SER A 145 -1.43 -10.28 31.73
N GLU A 146 -0.35 -9.94 32.43
CA GLU A 146 0.50 -8.81 32.08
C GLU A 146 1.58 -9.23 31.09
N HIS A 147 1.38 -8.87 29.81
CA HIS A 147 2.34 -9.07 28.75
C HIS A 147 2.92 -7.74 28.29
N LEU A 148 4.25 -7.67 28.21
CA LEU A 148 4.97 -6.47 27.79
C LEU A 148 5.49 -6.62 26.35
N PRO A 149 5.30 -5.60 25.50
CA PRO A 149 5.75 -5.66 24.11
C PRO A 149 7.26 -5.50 23.99
N THR A 150 7.87 -6.34 23.16
CA THR A 150 9.31 -6.31 22.90
C THR A 150 9.63 -6.42 21.41
N LEU A 151 10.80 -5.91 21.04
CA LEU A 151 11.46 -6.15 19.76
C LEU A 151 12.55 -7.19 20.01
N VAL A 152 12.64 -8.19 19.14
CA VAL A 152 13.60 -9.28 19.28
C VAL A 152 14.89 -8.92 18.53
N PRO A 153 16.02 -8.67 19.24
CA PRO A 153 17.30 -8.40 18.59
C PRO A 153 17.92 -9.68 18.03
N ALA A 154 18.99 -9.55 17.24
CA ALA A 154 19.65 -10.68 16.60
C ALA A 154 20.29 -11.69 17.58
N ASP A 155 20.58 -11.27 18.80
CA ASP A 155 21.08 -12.08 19.91
C ASP A 155 19.97 -12.48 20.89
N GLY A 156 18.70 -12.20 20.57
CA GLY A 156 17.55 -12.62 21.36
C GLY A 156 17.51 -14.14 21.51
N THR A 157 17.17 -14.61 22.70
CA THR A 157 17.04 -16.04 23.03
C THR A 157 15.69 -16.28 23.72
N LEU A 158 15.25 -17.53 23.71
CA LEU A 158 14.12 -17.95 24.55
C LEU A 158 14.66 -18.45 25.88
N PRO A 159 14.12 -17.97 27.01
CA PRO A 159 14.39 -18.55 28.32
C PRO A 159 14.06 -20.05 28.28
N ARG A 160 14.93 -20.86 28.94
CA ARG A 160 14.71 -22.30 29.13
C ARG A 160 13.93 -22.55 30.42
N ASP A 161 14.21 -21.71 31.42
CA ASP A 161 13.57 -21.72 32.73
C ASP A 161 13.05 -20.33 33.11
N GLU A 162 12.07 -20.26 34.02
CA GLU A 162 11.45 -19.01 34.46
C GLU A 162 12.44 -18.02 35.12
N GLY A 163 13.61 -18.49 35.57
CA GLY A 163 14.67 -17.67 36.11
C GLY A 163 15.64 -17.08 35.11
N ASP A 164 15.58 -17.52 33.86
CA ASP A 164 16.47 -17.04 32.81
C ASP A 164 16.18 -15.59 32.42
N THR A 165 17.21 -14.90 31.93
CA THR A 165 17.09 -13.51 31.50
C THR A 165 16.56 -13.39 30.07
N ILE A 166 15.59 -12.50 29.90
CA ILE A 166 15.06 -12.09 28.58
C ILE A 166 15.99 -11.00 28.05
N HIS A 167 16.53 -11.23 26.83
CA HIS A 167 17.44 -10.30 26.13
C HIS A 167 16.76 -9.43 25.09
N ASP A 168 15.43 -9.40 25.09
CA ASP A 168 14.67 -8.57 24.16
C ASP A 168 14.80 -7.07 24.48
N LEU A 169 14.68 -6.24 23.48
CA LEU A 169 14.56 -4.79 23.65
C LEU A 169 13.09 -4.44 23.92
N PHE A 170 12.78 -4.10 25.16
CA PHE A 170 11.44 -3.66 25.54
C PHE A 170 11.09 -2.35 24.83
N GLU A 171 9.88 -2.27 24.32
CA GLU A 171 9.41 -1.06 23.64
C GLU A 171 9.39 0.15 24.61
N GLU A 172 9.06 -0.05 25.88
CA GLU A 172 9.12 1.00 26.91
C GLU A 172 10.54 1.54 27.09
N THR A 173 11.53 0.65 27.12
CA THR A 173 12.95 1.03 27.19
C THR A 173 13.34 1.88 25.96
N LEU A 174 12.93 1.46 24.78
CA LEU A 174 13.16 2.21 23.54
C LEU A 174 12.48 3.59 23.60
N ALA A 175 11.23 3.65 24.04
CA ALA A 175 10.49 4.91 24.20
C ALA A 175 11.18 5.87 25.17
N GLN A 176 11.68 5.37 26.30
CA GLN A 176 12.41 6.17 27.29
C GLN A 176 13.73 6.73 26.71
N ILE A 177 14.50 5.92 26.00
CA ILE A 177 15.75 6.36 25.36
C ILE A 177 15.44 7.43 24.30
N LEU A 178 14.49 7.18 23.42
CA LEU A 178 14.11 8.15 22.38
C LEU A 178 13.46 9.42 22.95
N GLY A 179 12.70 9.31 24.04
CA GLY A 179 12.09 10.43 24.76
C GLY A 179 13.09 11.32 25.51
N SER A 180 14.28 10.79 25.84
CA SER A 180 15.36 11.58 26.47
C SER A 180 16.01 12.57 25.52
N LEU A 181 15.81 12.45 24.20
CA LEU A 181 16.38 13.30 23.17
C LEU A 181 15.67 14.66 23.14
N GLN A 182 16.32 15.70 23.67
CA GLN A 182 15.70 17.01 23.86
C GLN A 182 15.66 17.86 22.57
N GLY A 183 14.52 18.53 22.35
CA GLY A 183 14.40 19.51 21.29
C GLY A 183 14.34 18.95 19.88
N VAL A 184 14.30 17.65 19.68
CA VAL A 184 14.22 16.95 18.40
C VAL A 184 12.82 16.44 18.10
N ARG A 185 12.53 16.17 16.84
CA ARG A 185 11.33 15.44 16.42
C ARG A 185 11.68 13.97 16.23
N VAL A 186 11.01 13.10 16.97
CA VAL A 186 11.21 11.65 16.83
C VAL A 186 10.12 11.06 15.93
N VAL A 187 10.52 10.20 14.98
CA VAL A 187 9.66 9.36 14.15
C VAL A 187 10.13 7.92 14.27
N THR A 188 9.27 7.08 14.81
CA THR A 188 9.53 5.66 15.01
C THR A 188 8.65 4.84 14.07
N ILE A 189 9.26 3.89 13.37
CA ILE A 189 8.59 2.97 12.44
C ILE A 189 8.89 1.55 12.90
N LEU A 190 7.86 0.80 13.31
CA LEU A 190 7.99 -0.57 13.80
C LEU A 190 7.24 -1.54 12.88
N ASP A 191 7.99 -2.38 12.17
CA ASP A 191 7.45 -3.48 11.37
C ASP A 191 7.79 -4.83 12.02
N ALA A 192 7.17 -5.01 13.15
CA ALA A 192 7.23 -6.17 14.03
C ALA A 192 5.95 -6.23 14.86
N SER A 193 5.61 -7.38 15.42
CA SER A 193 4.43 -7.52 16.26
C SER A 193 4.62 -8.48 17.45
N GLY A 194 3.96 -8.16 18.55
CA GLY A 194 3.70 -9.10 19.63
C GLY A 194 2.33 -9.76 19.44
N ALA A 195 2.19 -10.59 18.40
CA ALA A 195 0.93 -11.32 18.17
C ALA A 195 0.72 -12.42 19.22
N ALA A 196 -0.52 -12.87 19.36
CA ALA A 196 -0.86 -14.02 20.21
C ALA A 196 -0.07 -15.29 19.80
N PRO A 197 0.13 -16.26 20.71
CA PRO A 197 0.82 -17.51 20.42
C PRO A 197 0.23 -18.22 19.22
N ARG A 198 1.09 -18.81 18.38
CA ARG A 198 0.70 -19.45 17.13
C ARG A 198 1.44 -20.77 16.93
N THR A 199 0.82 -21.69 16.21
CA THR A 199 1.42 -22.96 15.84
C THR A 199 2.18 -22.91 14.51
N SER A 200 1.93 -21.88 13.69
CA SER A 200 2.56 -21.72 12.38
C SER A 200 3.17 -20.31 12.22
N PRO A 201 4.36 -20.21 11.60
CA PRO A 201 4.94 -18.93 11.21
C PRO A 201 4.24 -18.31 9.98
N LEU A 202 3.34 -19.06 9.31
CA LEU A 202 2.58 -18.59 8.16
C LEU A 202 1.13 -18.28 8.55
N GLN A 203 0.59 -17.24 7.96
CA GLN A 203 -0.82 -16.90 7.94
C GLN A 203 -1.26 -16.72 6.48
N GLY A 204 -1.92 -17.75 5.94
CA GLY A 204 -2.19 -17.80 4.51
C GLY A 204 -0.92 -17.74 3.70
N ASN A 205 -0.80 -16.76 2.79
CA ASN A 205 0.38 -16.55 1.93
C ASN A 205 1.47 -15.67 2.58
N PHE A 206 1.27 -15.22 3.80
CA PHE A 206 2.17 -14.30 4.51
C PHE A 206 2.90 -14.96 5.66
N ARG A 207 4.09 -14.46 5.95
CA ARG A 207 4.85 -14.82 7.15
C ARG A 207 4.57 -13.81 8.25
N VAL A 208 4.37 -14.32 9.48
CA VAL A 208 4.12 -13.49 10.66
C VAL A 208 5.44 -13.05 11.28
N ARG A 209 5.55 -11.76 11.61
CA ARG A 209 6.71 -11.15 12.26
C ARG A 209 6.59 -11.12 13.77
N SER A 210 6.30 -12.27 14.36
CA SER A 210 6.29 -12.43 15.82
C SER A 210 6.89 -13.78 16.22
N ARG A 211 7.31 -13.88 17.46
CA ARG A 211 7.57 -15.18 18.08
C ARG A 211 6.29 -16.00 18.11
N LEU A 212 6.45 -17.33 18.07
CA LEU A 212 5.32 -18.25 18.11
C LEU A 212 4.80 -18.47 19.53
N THR A 213 5.61 -18.18 20.55
CA THR A 213 5.28 -18.37 21.96
C THR A 213 5.59 -17.11 22.76
N ILE A 214 4.92 -16.94 23.90
CA ILE A 214 5.20 -15.88 24.86
C ILE A 214 6.23 -16.42 25.86
N PRO A 215 7.48 -15.91 25.88
CA PRO A 215 8.48 -16.33 26.86
C PRO A 215 8.18 -15.75 28.25
N THR A 216 8.49 -16.53 29.29
CA THR A 216 8.47 -16.10 30.67
C THR A 216 9.92 -16.07 31.21
N GLY A 217 10.31 -15.01 31.90
CA GLY A 217 11.66 -14.91 32.43
C GLY A 217 11.88 -13.63 33.25
N THR A 218 13.14 -13.40 33.66
CA THR A 218 13.55 -12.18 34.33
C THR A 218 14.10 -11.17 33.34
N TRP A 219 14.02 -9.87 33.67
CA TRP A 219 14.63 -8.82 32.86
C TRP A 219 15.84 -8.22 33.57
N GLN A 220 16.88 -7.99 32.78
CA GLN A 220 18.07 -7.27 33.25
C GLN A 220 18.48 -6.27 32.14
N ALA A 221 18.75 -5.03 32.56
CA ALA A 221 19.27 -4.04 31.62
C ALA A 221 20.62 -4.48 31.05
N ALA A 222 20.91 -4.11 29.80
CA ALA A 222 22.21 -4.37 29.23
C ALA A 222 23.32 -3.72 30.05
N PRO A 223 24.51 -4.33 30.18
CA PRO A 223 25.62 -3.80 31.00
C PRO A 223 25.95 -2.34 30.62
N GLY A 224 25.99 -1.47 31.63
CA GLY A 224 26.27 -0.04 31.44
C GLY A 224 25.05 0.84 31.14
N ILE A 225 23.85 0.28 31.10
CA ILE A 225 22.59 1.01 30.91
C ILE A 225 21.75 0.87 32.15
N SER A 226 21.48 2.00 32.82
CA SER A 226 20.61 2.04 34.02
C SER A 226 19.20 2.48 33.57
N LEU A 227 18.32 1.54 33.35
CA LEU A 227 16.92 1.78 32.99
C LEU A 227 15.98 1.11 33.98
N PRO A 228 14.83 1.70 34.27
CA PRO A 228 13.85 1.08 35.15
C PRO A 228 13.27 -0.20 34.51
N VAL A 229 12.77 -1.09 35.36
CA VAL A 229 12.05 -2.28 34.92
C VAL A 229 10.80 -1.84 34.13
N PRO A 230 10.60 -2.33 32.90
CA PRO A 230 9.41 -1.96 32.09
C PRO A 230 8.11 -2.33 32.80
N GLN A 231 7.12 -1.45 32.74
CA GLN A 231 5.85 -1.61 33.49
C GLN A 231 4.60 -1.28 32.66
N THR A 232 4.75 -0.52 31.59
CA THR A 232 3.63 0.08 30.89
C THR A 232 2.99 -0.89 29.91
N PRO A 233 1.65 -1.12 29.97
CA PRO A 233 0.93 -1.90 28.99
C PRO A 233 1.06 -1.31 27.58
N ALA A 234 0.91 -2.16 26.55
CA ALA A 234 1.17 -1.79 25.16
C ALA A 234 0.29 -0.62 24.64
N ASP A 235 -0.97 -0.56 25.02
CA ASP A 235 -1.90 0.50 24.58
C ASP A 235 -1.55 1.86 25.19
N ASP A 236 -1.22 1.92 26.47
CA ASP A 236 -0.83 3.15 27.17
C ASP A 236 0.52 3.65 26.67
N LEU A 237 1.46 2.73 26.46
CA LEU A 237 2.76 3.03 25.88
C LEU A 237 2.62 3.63 24.46
N SER A 238 1.74 3.08 23.63
CA SER A 238 1.52 3.59 22.27
C SER A 238 0.96 5.03 22.26
N ARG A 239 0.14 5.38 23.26
CA ARG A 239 -0.42 6.76 23.39
C ARG A 239 0.62 7.76 23.88
N SER A 240 1.49 7.36 24.79
CA SER A 240 2.53 8.19 25.40
C SER A 240 3.87 8.15 24.67
N TRP A 241 3.94 7.48 23.49
CA TRP A 241 5.17 7.36 22.71
C TRP A 241 5.75 8.71 22.32
N PRO A 242 7.06 8.93 22.48
CA PRO A 242 7.69 10.20 22.16
C PRO A 242 7.62 10.46 20.64
N GLY A 243 7.11 11.62 20.27
CA GLY A 243 6.99 12.04 18.87
C GLY A 243 5.90 11.30 18.10
N LEU A 244 6.25 10.63 17.01
CA LEU A 244 5.34 9.91 16.12
C LEU A 244 5.70 8.43 16.08
N LEU A 245 4.73 7.58 16.29
CA LEU A 245 4.84 6.11 16.18
C LEU A 245 3.99 5.61 15.02
N LEU A 246 4.62 4.89 14.09
CA LEU A 246 3.98 4.16 13.01
C LEU A 246 4.24 2.66 13.21
N ARG A 247 3.20 1.88 13.44
CA ARG A 247 3.30 0.42 13.68
C ARG A 247 2.60 -0.35 12.58
N ALA A 248 3.17 -1.49 12.23
CA ALA A 248 2.59 -2.41 11.26
C ALA A 248 1.26 -3.02 11.73
N SER A 249 1.06 -3.14 13.05
CA SER A 249 -0.13 -3.75 13.63
C SER A 249 -0.44 -3.20 15.02
N LYS A 250 -1.70 -3.27 15.43
CA LYS A 250 -2.11 -3.05 16.82
C LYS A 250 -1.51 -4.11 17.73
N PRO A 251 -1.38 -3.82 19.04
CA PRO A 251 -0.97 -4.83 20.02
C PRO A 251 -1.85 -6.08 19.91
N GLY A 252 -1.22 -7.26 19.97
CA GLY A 252 -1.92 -8.55 19.82
C GLY A 252 -2.25 -8.98 18.38
N MET A 253 -2.14 -8.08 17.42
CA MET A 253 -2.37 -8.38 16.00
C MET A 253 -1.06 -8.69 15.27
N PRO A 254 -1.07 -9.53 14.21
CA PRO A 254 0.14 -9.88 13.48
C PRO A 254 0.62 -8.73 12.58
N ALA A 255 1.94 -8.50 12.54
CA ALA A 255 2.61 -7.86 11.42
C ALA A 255 3.02 -8.92 10.41
N LEU A 256 2.91 -8.62 9.12
CA LEU A 256 3.06 -9.58 8.05
C LEU A 256 4.21 -9.20 7.11
N GLU A 257 4.88 -10.23 6.59
CA GLU A 257 5.82 -10.10 5.48
C GLU A 257 5.33 -10.93 4.30
N GLY A 258 5.42 -10.36 3.09
CA GLY A 258 5.01 -11.00 1.85
C GLY A 258 6.18 -11.20 0.89
N ASN A 259 5.99 -12.13 -0.05
CA ASN A 259 6.84 -12.29 -1.20
C ASN A 259 6.23 -11.51 -2.37
N TRP A 260 7.05 -10.70 -3.01
CA TRP A 260 6.72 -9.90 -4.18
C TRP A 260 7.54 -10.43 -5.38
N HIS A 261 7.34 -9.86 -6.54
CA HIS A 261 8.11 -10.27 -7.71
C HIS A 261 9.62 -10.04 -7.51
N GLY A 262 10.33 -11.09 -7.12
CA GLY A 262 11.80 -11.09 -6.96
C GLY A 262 12.35 -10.52 -5.66
N PHE A 263 11.51 -10.23 -4.64
CA PHE A 263 11.95 -9.82 -3.30
C PHE A 263 10.88 -10.11 -2.25
N SER A 264 11.28 -10.07 -0.98
CA SER A 264 10.37 -10.12 0.16
C SER A 264 10.47 -8.82 0.95
N ALA A 265 9.37 -8.36 1.53
CA ALA A 265 9.31 -7.14 2.35
C ALA A 265 8.19 -7.23 3.38
N GLY A 266 8.25 -6.42 4.42
CA GLY A 266 7.12 -6.18 5.30
C GLY A 266 5.98 -5.53 4.56
N VAL A 267 4.79 -6.05 4.72
CA VAL A 267 3.58 -5.51 4.06
C VAL A 267 3.39 -4.04 4.43
N PHE A 268 3.66 -3.70 5.69
CA PHE A 268 3.56 -2.32 6.19
C PHE A 268 4.64 -1.41 5.64
N THR A 269 5.92 -1.78 5.80
CA THR A 269 7.03 -0.94 5.35
C THR A 269 6.97 -0.69 3.86
N TYR A 270 6.64 -1.70 3.07
CA TYR A 270 6.52 -1.54 1.62
C TYR A 270 5.33 -0.64 1.24
N ALA A 271 4.15 -0.86 1.84
CA ALA A 271 2.98 -0.01 1.59
C ALA A 271 3.24 1.46 1.99
N LEU A 272 3.80 1.69 3.18
CA LEU A 272 4.12 3.03 3.70
C LEU A 272 5.13 3.73 2.78
N THR A 273 6.22 3.06 2.44
CA THR A 273 7.27 3.60 1.57
C THR A 273 6.73 3.98 0.20
N GLN A 274 5.93 3.11 -0.41
CA GLN A 274 5.31 3.38 -1.70
C GLN A 274 4.35 4.58 -1.64
N GLN A 275 3.54 4.71 -0.57
CA GLN A 275 2.65 5.87 -0.42
C GLN A 275 3.42 7.17 -0.17
N ILE A 276 4.55 7.12 0.52
CA ILE A 276 5.41 8.29 0.69
C ILE A 276 6.05 8.69 -0.65
N TRP A 277 6.52 7.74 -1.47
CA TRP A 277 7.01 8.03 -2.83
C TRP A 277 5.96 8.74 -3.68
N ASN A 278 4.71 8.33 -3.57
CA ASN A 278 3.58 8.86 -4.33
C ASN A 278 2.90 10.07 -3.67
N SER A 279 3.36 10.51 -2.49
CA SER A 279 2.78 11.63 -1.76
C SER A 279 3.30 12.99 -2.26
N PHE A 280 2.49 14.01 -2.04
CA PHE A 280 2.87 15.40 -2.23
C PHE A 280 3.23 16.03 -0.90
N PRO A 281 4.11 17.05 -0.92
CA PRO A 281 4.56 17.72 0.30
C PRO A 281 3.45 18.37 1.14
N SER A 282 2.33 18.70 0.50
CA SER A 282 1.15 19.31 1.17
C SER A 282 0.20 18.27 1.78
N GLN A 283 0.44 16.98 1.59
CA GLN A 283 -0.45 15.94 2.11
C GLN A 283 -0.20 15.68 3.59
N ARG A 284 -1.30 15.50 4.34
CA ARG A 284 -1.24 15.23 5.77
C ARG A 284 -0.69 13.83 6.06
N GLN A 285 0.01 13.70 7.17
CA GLN A 285 0.56 12.41 7.60
C GLN A 285 -0.51 11.34 7.80
N SER A 286 -1.67 11.72 8.37
CA SER A 286 -2.82 10.81 8.54
C SER A 286 -3.33 10.26 7.20
N TRP A 287 -3.37 11.09 6.17
CA TRP A 287 -3.80 10.69 4.82
C TRP A 287 -2.82 9.69 4.17
N ILE A 288 -1.51 9.96 4.26
CA ILE A 288 -0.46 9.05 3.75
C ILE A 288 -0.57 7.70 4.45
N PHE A 289 -0.72 7.74 5.78
CA PHE A 289 -0.85 6.54 6.60
C PHE A 289 -2.12 5.74 6.27
N GLN A 290 -3.27 6.39 6.14
CA GLN A 290 -4.53 5.73 5.76
C GLN A 290 -4.42 5.05 4.39
N ARG A 291 -3.75 5.68 3.42
CA ARG A 291 -3.52 5.05 2.11
C ARG A 291 -2.57 3.87 2.18
N ALA A 292 -1.57 3.91 3.06
CA ALA A 292 -0.71 2.76 3.32
C ALA A 292 -1.50 1.62 3.97
N ALA A 293 -2.28 1.91 5.01
CA ALA A 293 -3.15 0.94 5.66
C ALA A 293 -4.09 0.25 4.66
N TYR A 294 -4.70 1.04 3.81
CA TYR A 294 -5.54 0.60 2.73
C TYR A 294 -4.83 -0.34 1.73
N LYS A 295 -3.60 0.00 1.34
CA LYS A 295 -2.78 -0.83 0.45
C LYS A 295 -2.45 -2.18 1.10
N MET A 296 -2.14 -2.16 2.40
CA MET A 296 -1.93 -3.38 3.19
C MET A 296 -3.16 -4.28 3.14
N GLU A 297 -4.33 -3.71 3.39
CA GLU A 297 -5.61 -4.44 3.33
C GLU A 297 -5.87 -5.03 1.94
N THR A 298 -5.55 -4.29 0.87
CA THR A 298 -5.67 -4.81 -0.51
C THR A 298 -4.81 -6.05 -0.73
N TRP A 299 -3.59 -6.04 -0.20
CA TRP A 299 -2.64 -7.10 -0.44
C TRP A 299 -2.85 -8.31 0.46
N SER A 300 -3.29 -8.08 1.71
CA SER A 300 -3.37 -9.12 2.74
C SER A 300 -4.80 -9.54 3.10
N GLY A 301 -5.80 -8.72 2.83
CA GLY A 301 -7.15 -8.88 3.37
C GLY A 301 -7.36 -8.11 4.68
N ALA A 302 -8.57 -8.10 5.21
CA ALA A 302 -9.04 -7.18 6.25
C ALA A 302 -8.42 -7.30 7.66
N VAL A 303 -7.51 -8.24 7.90
CA VAL A 303 -7.02 -8.56 9.26
C VAL A 303 -5.85 -7.69 9.73
N VAL A 304 -5.27 -6.86 8.87
CA VAL A 304 -4.10 -6.04 9.23
C VAL A 304 -4.54 -4.64 9.65
N SER A 305 -4.22 -4.26 10.88
CA SER A 305 -4.62 -2.96 11.45
C SER A 305 -3.39 -2.17 11.91
N PRO A 306 -2.76 -1.42 10.99
CA PRO A 306 -1.62 -0.58 11.37
C PRO A 306 -2.06 0.57 12.27
N GLU A 307 -1.13 1.12 13.05
CA GLU A 307 -1.39 2.22 13.96
C GLU A 307 -0.51 3.44 13.70
N LEU A 308 -1.14 4.62 13.81
CA LEU A 308 -0.49 5.93 13.88
C LEU A 308 -0.76 6.50 15.26
N ARG A 309 0.24 6.58 16.11
CA ARG A 309 0.15 6.95 17.55
C ARG A 309 1.27 7.91 17.95
N GLY A 310 1.32 8.21 19.24
CA GLY A 310 2.31 9.07 19.85
C GLY A 310 1.86 10.51 20.02
N GLU A 311 2.63 11.31 20.73
CA GLU A 311 2.31 12.70 21.10
C GLU A 311 2.07 13.63 19.89
N LEU A 312 2.70 13.36 18.75
CA LEU A 312 2.56 14.16 17.53
C LEU A 312 1.46 13.66 16.60
N ALA A 313 0.83 12.51 16.85
CA ALA A 313 -0.20 11.94 16.00
C ALA A 313 -1.44 12.87 15.89
N SER A 314 -1.83 13.50 16.99
CA SER A 314 -2.96 14.43 17.03
C SER A 314 -2.72 15.77 16.31
N LYS A 315 -1.47 16.12 16.07
CA LYS A 315 -1.09 17.40 15.43
C LYS A 315 -1.19 17.37 13.92
N ASP A 316 -1.52 16.25 13.32
CA ASP A 316 -1.76 15.99 11.88
C ASP A 316 -1.14 17.02 10.90
N LYS A 317 0.18 17.18 10.99
CA LYS A 317 0.93 18.11 10.13
C LYS A 317 1.09 17.53 8.72
N SER A 318 1.22 18.41 7.75
CA SER A 318 1.37 18.05 6.33
C SER A 318 2.66 17.32 5.99
N ASP A 319 3.62 17.24 6.89
CA ASP A 319 4.94 16.70 6.61
C ASP A 319 5.33 15.60 7.58
N LEU A 320 5.26 14.35 7.14
CA LEU A 320 5.59 13.17 7.94
C LEU A 320 7.03 13.24 8.49
N LEU A 321 7.98 13.71 7.69
CA LEU A 321 9.40 13.77 8.03
C LEU A 321 9.95 15.20 8.12
N ASN A 322 9.09 16.21 8.20
CA ASN A 322 9.44 17.63 8.28
C ASN A 322 10.50 18.06 7.24
N THR A 323 10.08 18.19 6.01
CA THR A 323 11.00 18.38 4.89
C THR A 323 11.70 19.74 4.85
N GLY A 324 11.48 20.69 5.75
CA GLY A 324 12.21 22.00 5.87
C GLY A 324 12.92 22.57 4.63
N GLY A 325 12.95 21.83 3.54
CA GLY A 325 13.55 22.14 2.25
C GLY A 325 12.54 22.04 1.11
N ILE A 326 12.94 22.31 -0.14
CA ILE A 326 12.09 22.10 -1.32
C ILE A 326 11.85 20.61 -1.47
N PRO A 327 10.61 20.12 -1.27
CA PRO A 327 10.32 18.71 -1.35
C PRO A 327 10.50 18.21 -2.78
N LYS A 328 11.17 17.09 -2.94
CA LYS A 328 11.20 16.44 -4.26
C LYS A 328 9.80 15.99 -4.65
N PRO A 329 9.41 16.11 -5.91
CA PRO A 329 8.08 15.70 -6.37
C PRO A 329 7.88 14.18 -6.25
N ALA A 330 6.61 13.75 -6.24
CA ALA A 330 6.25 12.34 -6.32
C ALA A 330 6.81 11.72 -7.62
N ALA A 331 7.26 10.46 -7.54
CA ALA A 331 7.86 9.74 -8.67
C ALA A 331 7.62 8.24 -8.57
N ASP A 332 7.58 7.56 -9.72
CA ASP A 332 7.50 6.09 -9.80
C ASP A 332 8.84 5.43 -9.47
N GLY A 333 9.93 6.18 -9.66
CA GLY A 333 11.28 5.72 -9.38
C GLY A 333 12.30 6.82 -9.57
N PHE A 334 13.57 6.44 -9.54
CA PHE A 334 14.69 7.35 -9.81
C PHE A 334 15.86 6.59 -10.46
N VAL A 335 16.78 7.37 -11.03
CA VAL A 335 18.03 6.84 -11.59
C VAL A 335 19.00 6.55 -10.45
N LYS A 336 19.35 5.29 -10.24
CA LYS A 336 20.29 4.84 -9.20
C LYS A 336 21.73 5.04 -9.66
N THR A 337 22.07 4.52 -10.85
CA THR A 337 23.39 4.71 -11.48
C THR A 337 23.26 4.76 -12.99
N ILE A 338 24.20 5.40 -13.67
CA ILE A 338 24.26 5.49 -15.13
C ILE A 338 25.63 5.04 -15.63
N ASP A 339 25.59 4.17 -16.63
CA ASP A 339 26.72 3.88 -17.50
C ASP A 339 26.51 4.61 -18.84
N ALA A 340 27.00 5.85 -18.91
CA ALA A 340 26.83 6.69 -20.07
C ALA A 340 27.51 6.12 -21.33
N ALA A 341 28.65 5.38 -21.19
CA ALA A 341 29.36 4.77 -22.29
C ALA A 341 28.54 3.70 -23.02
N ASN A 342 27.77 2.92 -22.24
CA ASN A 342 26.94 1.81 -22.74
C ASN A 342 25.46 2.18 -22.86
N ARG A 343 25.08 3.42 -22.63
CA ARG A 343 23.69 3.90 -22.63
C ARG A 343 22.76 3.06 -21.72
N ASN A 344 23.30 2.50 -20.65
CA ASN A 344 22.57 1.72 -19.67
C ASN A 344 22.39 2.53 -18.37
N ALA A 345 21.27 2.30 -17.71
CA ALA A 345 20.99 2.85 -16.38
C ALA A 345 20.45 1.76 -15.47
N PHE A 346 20.76 1.86 -14.19
CA PHE A 346 20.05 1.13 -13.14
C PHE A 346 19.08 2.08 -12.45
N LEU A 347 17.85 1.65 -12.34
CA LEU A 347 16.74 2.41 -11.80
C LEU A 347 16.24 1.76 -10.52
N TRP A 348 15.73 2.56 -9.59
CA TRP A 348 14.99 2.10 -8.45
C TRP A 348 13.52 2.43 -8.63
N LEU A 349 12.64 1.43 -8.60
CA LEU A 349 11.21 1.54 -8.91
C LEU A 349 10.32 1.47 -7.65
N GLY A 350 10.76 2.06 -6.54
CA GLY A 350 10.07 1.98 -5.25
C GLY A 350 8.70 2.67 -5.19
N GLY A 351 8.40 3.57 -6.11
CA GLY A 351 7.10 4.23 -6.23
C GLY A 351 6.10 3.50 -7.13
N LEU A 352 6.58 2.56 -7.97
CA LEU A 352 5.73 1.82 -8.89
C LEU A 352 4.85 0.81 -8.15
N SER A 353 3.64 0.55 -8.67
CA SER A 353 2.74 -0.45 -8.07
C SER A 353 3.34 -1.86 -8.10
N ALA A 354 3.23 -2.59 -6.98
CA ALA A 354 3.71 -3.97 -6.88
C ALA A 354 3.12 -4.88 -7.96
N SER A 355 1.85 -4.69 -8.31
CA SER A 355 1.16 -5.45 -9.35
C SER A 355 1.74 -5.28 -10.75
N LEU A 356 2.50 -4.19 -11.00
CA LEU A 356 3.15 -3.92 -12.28
C LEU A 356 4.55 -4.52 -12.39
N LEU A 357 5.20 -4.81 -11.28
CA LEU A 357 6.59 -5.30 -11.27
C LEU A 357 6.82 -6.53 -12.17
N PRO A 358 5.93 -7.55 -12.20
CA PRO A 358 6.09 -8.70 -13.08
C PRO A 358 6.20 -8.35 -14.57
N TYR A 359 5.60 -7.23 -14.97
CA TYR A 359 5.47 -6.82 -16.37
C TYR A 359 6.47 -5.74 -16.79
N CYS A 360 7.26 -5.17 -15.86
CA CYS A 360 8.18 -4.07 -16.17
C CYS A 360 9.20 -4.43 -17.26
N ALA A 361 9.72 -5.66 -17.23
CA ALA A 361 10.70 -6.14 -18.20
C ALA A 361 10.15 -6.29 -19.64
N LEU A 362 8.83 -6.23 -19.84
CA LEU A 362 8.20 -6.23 -21.15
C LEU A 362 8.38 -4.92 -21.94
N GLY A 363 9.10 -3.96 -21.36
CA GLY A 363 9.43 -2.70 -22.00
C GLY A 363 8.72 -1.49 -21.42
N LEU A 364 8.52 -1.48 -20.10
CA LEU A 364 8.08 -0.27 -19.38
C LEU A 364 8.95 0.90 -19.79
N ARG A 365 8.33 2.04 -20.15
CA ARG A 365 9.03 3.26 -20.50
C ARG A 365 8.84 4.32 -19.43
N LEU A 366 9.96 4.93 -19.04
CA LEU A 366 10.02 5.98 -18.06
C LEU A 366 10.69 7.22 -18.65
N GLN A 367 10.34 8.39 -18.13
CA GLN A 367 11.00 9.63 -18.44
C GLN A 367 11.30 10.42 -17.17
N PRO A 368 12.27 11.34 -17.19
CA PRO A 368 12.46 12.30 -16.12
C PRO A 368 11.17 13.05 -15.84
N LEU A 369 10.89 13.25 -14.56
CA LEU A 369 9.71 14.02 -14.17
C LEU A 369 9.82 15.45 -14.71
N PRO A 370 8.79 15.98 -15.40
CA PRO A 370 8.82 17.34 -15.92
C PRO A 370 9.14 18.37 -14.83
N ALA A 371 9.94 19.37 -15.14
CA ALA A 371 10.22 20.47 -14.22
C ALA A 371 8.92 21.18 -13.82
N LEU A 372 8.82 21.53 -12.55
CA LEU A 372 7.78 22.45 -12.10
C LEU A 372 8.00 23.82 -12.75
N PRO A 373 6.94 24.60 -13.05
CA PRO A 373 7.10 25.95 -13.60
C PRO A 373 8.04 26.80 -12.73
N GLY A 374 9.07 27.37 -13.37
CA GLY A 374 10.09 28.21 -12.70
C GLY A 374 11.37 27.47 -12.25
N LEU A 375 11.47 26.14 -12.45
CA LEU A 375 12.71 25.39 -12.24
C LEU A 375 13.45 25.16 -13.57
N ALA A 376 14.76 24.84 -13.47
CA ALA A 376 15.59 24.57 -14.64
C ALA A 376 15.02 23.44 -15.51
N ALA A 377 15.24 23.52 -16.83
CA ALA A 377 14.83 22.48 -17.77
C ALA A 377 15.37 21.11 -17.33
N VAL A 378 14.51 20.10 -17.32
CA VAL A 378 14.90 18.72 -17.01
C VAL A 378 15.47 18.09 -18.28
N PRO A 379 16.56 17.30 -18.19
CA PRO A 379 17.09 16.54 -19.31
C PRO A 379 16.00 15.71 -19.97
N GLN A 380 15.92 15.70 -21.29
CA GLN A 380 14.99 14.85 -22.03
C GLN A 380 15.65 13.52 -22.32
N GLY A 381 14.94 12.43 -22.05
CA GLY A 381 15.42 11.08 -22.34
C GLY A 381 14.34 10.07 -21.97
N THR A 382 14.29 8.97 -22.70
CA THR A 382 13.39 7.86 -22.40
C THR A 382 14.20 6.67 -21.97
N LEU A 383 13.81 6.07 -20.85
CA LEU A 383 14.41 4.85 -20.32
C LEU A 383 13.48 3.68 -20.58
N ILE A 384 13.99 2.64 -21.26
CA ILE A 384 13.24 1.39 -21.52
C ILE A 384 13.77 0.32 -20.59
N VAL A 385 12.92 -0.20 -19.72
CA VAL A 385 13.25 -1.30 -18.82
C VAL A 385 13.45 -2.59 -19.64
N LYS A 386 14.60 -3.24 -19.45
CA LYS A 386 14.98 -4.50 -20.10
C LYS A 386 15.03 -5.69 -19.15
N GLY A 387 15.10 -5.45 -17.86
CA GLY A 387 15.14 -6.49 -16.86
C GLY A 387 14.89 -5.91 -15.46
N LEU A 388 14.40 -6.74 -14.56
CA LEU A 388 14.06 -6.38 -13.19
C LEU A 388 14.63 -7.42 -12.23
N ARG A 389 15.20 -6.95 -11.12
CA ARG A 389 15.56 -7.77 -9.97
C ARG A 389 15.09 -7.06 -8.69
N GLY A 390 14.01 -7.57 -8.10
CA GLY A 390 13.32 -6.88 -7.03
C GLY A 390 12.84 -5.50 -7.51
N LEU A 391 13.22 -4.44 -6.83
CA LEU A 391 12.88 -3.06 -7.20
C LEU A 391 13.96 -2.38 -8.06
N THR A 392 15.07 -3.06 -8.37
CA THR A 392 16.12 -2.53 -9.23
C THR A 392 15.93 -2.99 -10.67
N ALA A 393 15.75 -2.04 -11.59
CA ALA A 393 15.58 -2.29 -13.01
C ALA A 393 16.83 -1.91 -13.78
N LYS A 394 17.22 -2.74 -14.77
CA LYS A 394 18.17 -2.37 -15.82
C LYS A 394 17.40 -1.77 -16.98
N ALA A 395 17.77 -0.58 -17.40
CA ALA A 395 17.13 0.13 -18.49
C ALA A 395 18.14 0.63 -19.53
N GLU A 396 17.67 0.74 -20.78
CA GLU A 396 18.37 1.36 -21.90
C GLU A 396 17.92 2.81 -22.03
N LEU A 397 18.88 3.75 -22.15
CA LEU A 397 18.61 5.17 -22.36
C LEU A 397 18.50 5.48 -23.85
N LEU A 398 17.35 5.98 -24.27
CA LEU A 398 17.08 6.52 -25.59
C LEU A 398 17.12 8.05 -25.56
N GLY A 399 17.81 8.64 -26.52
CA GLY A 399 18.00 10.11 -26.61
C GLY A 399 19.42 10.53 -26.24
N ALA A 400 19.75 11.80 -26.47
CA ALA A 400 21.12 12.29 -26.49
C ALA A 400 21.59 12.93 -25.17
N GLU A 401 20.72 13.10 -24.18
CA GLU A 401 21.06 13.84 -22.97
C GLU A 401 21.48 12.94 -21.82
N SER A 402 22.51 13.36 -21.08
CA SER A 402 22.98 12.69 -19.89
C SER A 402 22.00 12.92 -18.73
N LEU A 403 21.41 11.86 -18.23
CA LEU A 403 20.70 11.88 -16.96
C LEU A 403 21.71 11.85 -15.81
N SER A 404 21.33 12.40 -14.67
CA SER A 404 22.13 12.32 -13.43
C SER A 404 21.52 11.30 -12.45
N GLU A 405 22.37 10.75 -11.61
CA GLU A 405 21.92 9.94 -10.47
C GLU A 405 20.97 10.73 -9.58
N GLY A 406 19.95 10.07 -9.05
CA GLY A 406 18.89 10.70 -8.26
C GLY A 406 17.82 11.44 -9.09
N THR A 407 17.89 11.42 -10.44
CA THR A 407 16.83 11.99 -11.29
C THR A 407 15.51 11.23 -11.07
N PRO A 408 14.43 11.92 -10.65
CA PRO A 408 13.11 11.28 -10.46
C PRO A 408 12.49 10.92 -11.82
N LEU A 409 11.84 9.78 -11.87
CA LEU A 409 11.26 9.17 -13.06
C LEU A 409 9.77 8.96 -12.92
N VAL A 410 9.04 9.11 -14.03
CA VAL A 410 7.62 8.83 -14.14
C VAL A 410 7.35 7.91 -15.33
N GLU A 411 6.40 7.00 -15.18
CA GLU A 411 5.94 6.13 -16.24
C GLU A 411 5.27 6.93 -17.36
N ILE A 412 5.61 6.59 -18.62
CA ILE A 412 4.96 7.15 -19.81
C ILE A 412 4.27 6.09 -20.65
N GLU A 413 4.72 4.84 -20.59
CA GLU A 413 4.14 3.72 -21.34
C GLU A 413 4.37 2.43 -20.56
N ARG A 414 3.32 1.63 -20.39
CA ARG A 414 3.40 0.24 -19.90
C ARG A 414 2.99 -0.74 -20.98
N ARG A 415 3.57 -1.93 -20.89
CA ARG A 415 3.22 -3.06 -21.73
C ARG A 415 2.79 -4.22 -20.86
N LEU A 416 1.63 -4.76 -21.16
CA LEU A 416 1.03 -5.87 -20.42
C LEU A 416 0.77 -7.03 -21.40
N PRO A 417 0.89 -8.29 -20.97
CA PRO A 417 0.44 -9.40 -21.81
C PRO A 417 -1.08 -9.36 -21.97
N ARG A 418 -1.59 -9.90 -23.08
CA ARG A 418 -3.04 -10.05 -23.25
C ARG A 418 -3.60 -11.13 -22.32
N ASP A 419 -2.80 -12.16 -22.08
CA ASP A 419 -3.14 -13.27 -21.19
C ASP A 419 -2.54 -13.01 -19.80
N ILE A 420 -3.34 -12.36 -18.96
CA ILE A 420 -3.06 -12.16 -17.53
C ILE A 420 -3.60 -13.38 -16.79
N ASP A 421 -2.81 -13.96 -15.91
CA ASP A 421 -3.20 -15.08 -15.08
C ASP A 421 -3.53 -14.67 -13.63
N LEU A 422 -4.37 -15.45 -12.97
CA LEU A 422 -4.64 -15.39 -11.55
C LEU A 422 -3.82 -16.45 -10.83
N CYS A 423 -3.02 -16.05 -9.84
CA CYS A 423 -2.20 -16.97 -9.07
C CYS A 423 -2.97 -17.44 -7.82
N VAL A 424 -3.25 -18.74 -7.75
CA VAL A 424 -3.96 -19.37 -6.63
C VAL A 424 -2.98 -20.17 -5.79
N ALA A 425 -2.84 -19.83 -4.49
CA ALA A 425 -2.06 -20.66 -3.57
C ALA A 425 -2.91 -21.82 -3.04
N LEU A 426 -2.30 -23.01 -2.92
CA LEU A 426 -2.97 -24.20 -2.38
C LEU A 426 -2.72 -24.29 -0.88
N ASP A 427 -3.79 -24.29 -0.07
CA ASP A 427 -3.69 -24.36 1.38
C ASP A 427 -2.85 -25.57 1.83
N PRO A 428 -1.91 -25.39 2.78
CA PRO A 428 -1.06 -26.47 3.27
C PRO A 428 -1.84 -27.56 4.04
N THR A 429 -3.06 -27.25 4.51
CA THR A 429 -3.94 -28.21 5.20
C THR A 429 -4.62 -29.21 4.26
N LEU A 430 -4.62 -28.95 2.94
CA LEU A 430 -5.08 -29.91 1.94
C LEU A 430 -4.29 -31.21 2.04
N GLU A 431 -4.98 -32.35 2.03
CA GLU A 431 -4.35 -33.65 1.94
C GLU A 431 -3.62 -33.83 0.61
N ARG A 432 -2.70 -34.79 0.57
CA ARG A 432 -1.88 -35.03 -0.64
C ARG A 432 -2.73 -35.27 -1.89
N ILE A 433 -3.80 -36.05 -1.78
CA ILE A 433 -4.72 -36.38 -2.89
C ILE A 433 -5.50 -35.12 -3.30
N GLU A 434 -6.07 -34.43 -2.34
CA GLU A 434 -6.80 -33.17 -2.58
C GLU A 434 -5.95 -32.13 -3.29
N ARG A 435 -4.67 -32.00 -2.90
CA ARG A 435 -3.73 -31.07 -3.52
C ARG A 435 -3.44 -31.42 -4.98
N VAL A 436 -3.28 -32.71 -5.28
CA VAL A 436 -3.09 -33.18 -6.67
C VAL A 436 -4.34 -32.91 -7.50
N ASP A 437 -5.53 -33.20 -6.95
CA ASP A 437 -6.80 -32.97 -7.62
C ASP A 437 -7.05 -31.48 -7.85
N ALA A 438 -6.77 -30.61 -6.87
CA ALA A 438 -6.87 -29.15 -6.99
C ALA A 438 -5.91 -28.62 -8.07
N THR A 439 -4.64 -29.06 -8.03
CA THR A 439 -3.64 -28.67 -9.06
C THR A 439 -4.12 -29.06 -10.46
N SER A 440 -4.60 -30.31 -10.61
CA SER A 440 -5.09 -30.81 -11.91
C SER A 440 -6.33 -30.06 -12.39
N ALA A 441 -7.29 -29.78 -11.50
CA ALA A 441 -8.52 -29.08 -11.84
C ALA A 441 -8.27 -27.61 -12.21
N LEU A 442 -7.44 -26.90 -11.44
CA LEU A 442 -7.06 -25.51 -11.70
C LEU A 442 -6.20 -25.37 -12.96
N ALA A 443 -5.29 -26.30 -13.25
CA ALA A 443 -4.51 -26.33 -14.49
C ALA A 443 -5.37 -26.53 -15.75
N GLY A 444 -6.60 -27.00 -15.61
CA GLY A 444 -7.59 -27.05 -16.70
C GLY A 444 -8.15 -25.68 -17.10
N LEU A 445 -7.91 -24.64 -16.30
CA LEU A 445 -8.30 -23.24 -16.56
C LEU A 445 -7.07 -22.49 -17.06
N SER A 446 -7.09 -22.05 -18.30
CA SER A 446 -5.91 -21.45 -18.99
C SER A 446 -5.40 -20.17 -18.31
N GLU A 447 -6.28 -19.46 -17.59
CA GLU A 447 -6.00 -18.19 -16.92
C GLU A 447 -5.58 -18.36 -15.46
N ILE A 448 -5.41 -19.59 -14.97
CA ILE A 448 -5.09 -19.86 -13.57
C ILE A 448 -3.71 -20.50 -13.44
N THR A 449 -2.89 -19.95 -12.55
CA THR A 449 -1.62 -20.56 -12.12
C THR A 449 -1.69 -20.94 -10.64
N THR A 450 -0.98 -21.99 -10.25
CA THR A 450 -0.96 -22.46 -8.86
C THR A 450 0.42 -22.32 -8.23
N THR A 451 0.45 -22.03 -6.92
CA THR A 451 1.68 -21.93 -6.13
C THR A 451 1.51 -22.52 -4.74
N ALA A 452 2.63 -22.76 -4.04
CA ALA A 452 2.59 -23.05 -2.62
C ALA A 452 2.55 -21.74 -1.80
N PRO A 453 1.89 -21.74 -0.63
CA PRO A 453 1.82 -20.54 0.22
C PRO A 453 3.21 -20.06 0.63
N GLY A 454 3.43 -18.75 0.56
CA GLY A 454 4.68 -18.10 0.92
C GLY A 454 5.83 -18.28 -0.10
N GLU A 455 5.63 -18.96 -1.24
CA GLU A 455 6.65 -19.04 -2.29
C GLU A 455 6.64 -17.83 -3.21
N GLN A 456 5.47 -17.35 -3.56
CA GLN A 456 5.28 -16.12 -4.35
C GLN A 456 3.97 -15.44 -3.98
N GLN A 457 3.77 -14.24 -4.47
CA GLN A 457 2.52 -13.51 -4.27
C GLN A 457 1.36 -14.29 -4.91
N ALA A 458 0.35 -14.61 -4.12
CA ALA A 458 -0.90 -15.21 -4.57
C ALA A 458 -2.03 -14.16 -4.55
N ASP A 459 -2.97 -14.29 -5.48
CA ASP A 459 -4.17 -13.44 -5.54
C ASP A 459 -5.25 -13.95 -4.59
N CYS A 460 -5.32 -15.27 -4.39
CA CYS A 460 -6.19 -15.95 -3.41
C CYS A 460 -5.62 -17.32 -3.04
N LEU A 461 -6.25 -17.97 -2.02
CA LEU A 461 -5.94 -19.35 -1.67
C LEU A 461 -7.17 -20.24 -1.92
N PHE A 462 -6.91 -21.50 -2.30
CA PHE A 462 -7.91 -22.56 -2.35
C PHE A 462 -7.63 -23.55 -1.23
N GLY A 463 -8.62 -23.86 -0.41
CA GLY A 463 -8.46 -24.77 0.74
C GLY A 463 -9.76 -25.33 1.29
N PRO A 464 -9.66 -26.27 2.25
CA PRO A 464 -10.83 -26.85 2.91
C PRO A 464 -11.45 -25.86 3.89
N LEU A 465 -12.78 -25.92 4.05
CA LEU A 465 -13.50 -25.25 5.13
C LEU A 465 -13.65 -26.20 6.32
N ALA A 466 -13.17 -25.75 7.48
CA ALA A 466 -13.48 -26.41 8.75
C ALA A 466 -14.87 -25.97 9.26
N ALA A 467 -15.52 -26.85 10.06
CA ALA A 467 -16.83 -26.56 10.62
C ALA A 467 -16.90 -25.26 11.47
N VAL A 468 -15.74 -24.75 11.90
CA VAL A 468 -15.59 -23.52 12.71
C VAL A 468 -15.55 -22.25 11.85
N ASP A 469 -15.29 -22.36 10.55
CA ASP A 469 -15.10 -21.22 9.64
C ASP A 469 -16.42 -20.66 9.08
N GLN A 470 -17.58 -21.24 9.42
CA GLN A 470 -18.86 -20.66 9.02
C GLN A 470 -19.15 -19.41 9.87
N PRO A 471 -19.40 -18.23 9.26
CA PRO A 471 -19.96 -17.12 9.99
C PRO A 471 -21.32 -17.58 10.53
N SER A 472 -21.44 -17.74 11.87
CA SER A 472 -22.70 -18.00 12.54
C SER A 472 -23.67 -16.90 12.12
N GLY A 473 -24.60 -17.24 11.24
CA GLY A 473 -25.74 -16.39 10.92
C GLY A 473 -26.54 -16.16 12.21
N GLU A 474 -26.68 -14.88 12.57
CA GLU A 474 -27.27 -14.35 13.80
C GLU A 474 -26.22 -14.16 14.93
N SER A 475 -25.65 -12.98 14.99
CA SER A 475 -25.10 -12.44 16.23
C SER A 475 -26.26 -12.38 17.25
N PRO A 476 -26.11 -12.98 18.43
CA PRO A 476 -27.07 -12.73 19.52
C PRO A 476 -26.96 -11.23 19.83
N ALA A 477 -28.11 -10.56 19.90
CA ALA A 477 -28.21 -9.18 20.35
C ALA A 477 -27.58 -9.12 21.76
N ILE A 478 -26.43 -8.42 21.87
CA ILE A 478 -25.80 -8.16 23.16
C ILE A 478 -26.71 -7.18 23.89
N ASP A 479 -27.37 -7.65 24.92
CA ASP A 479 -28.12 -6.84 25.88
C ASP A 479 -27.07 -6.03 26.70
N ILE A 480 -27.04 -4.71 26.50
CA ILE A 480 -26.06 -3.77 27.04
C ILE A 480 -26.20 -3.57 28.56
N ASN A 481 -27.07 -4.30 29.23
CA ASN A 481 -27.38 -4.09 30.64
C ASN A 481 -26.86 -5.16 31.62
N GLN A 482 -25.91 -6.01 31.22
CA GLN A 482 -25.21 -6.86 32.17
C GLN A 482 -23.71 -6.49 32.22
N THR A 483 -23.38 -5.65 33.19
CA THR A 483 -22.04 -5.43 33.70
C THR A 483 -21.62 -6.64 34.54
N ASP A 484 -20.94 -7.62 33.95
CA ASP A 484 -20.06 -8.54 34.66
C ASP A 484 -18.68 -8.50 34.03
N ALA A 485 -17.83 -7.71 34.69
CA ALA A 485 -16.39 -7.73 34.50
C ALA A 485 -15.86 -9.02 35.12
N ASP A 486 -15.41 -9.95 34.29
CA ASP A 486 -14.39 -10.96 34.55
C ASP A 486 -14.62 -12.20 33.67
N GLN A 487 -14.20 -12.13 32.41
CA GLN A 487 -13.58 -13.27 31.73
C GLN A 487 -12.96 -12.80 30.38
N PRO A 488 -11.64 -13.00 30.16
CA PRO A 488 -11.06 -12.80 28.83
C PRO A 488 -11.51 -13.97 27.95
N GLU A 489 -12.35 -13.68 26.96
CA GLU A 489 -12.73 -14.67 25.96
C GLU A 489 -11.50 -15.11 25.16
N ASN A 490 -11.22 -16.40 25.27
CA ASN A 490 -10.19 -17.16 24.57
C ASN A 490 -10.43 -17.20 23.07
N TYR A 491 -9.85 -16.28 22.31
CA TYR A 491 -9.65 -16.40 20.87
C TYR A 491 -8.56 -17.43 20.47
N ALA A 492 -7.96 -18.10 21.45
CA ALA A 492 -6.79 -18.98 21.23
C ALA A 492 -7.10 -20.49 21.19
N ALA A 493 -8.38 -20.91 21.16
CA ALA A 493 -8.72 -22.32 21.39
C ALA A 493 -9.44 -23.03 20.25
N SER A 494 -9.06 -22.85 18.99
CA SER A 494 -9.62 -23.70 17.92
C SER A 494 -8.62 -24.16 16.84
N GLN A 495 -7.42 -24.52 17.24
CA GLN A 495 -6.49 -25.28 16.37
C GLN A 495 -5.82 -26.43 17.12
N SER A 496 -6.52 -27.14 17.98
CA SER A 496 -6.06 -28.45 18.49
C SER A 496 -6.93 -29.56 17.90
N GLY A 497 -6.42 -30.15 16.84
CA GLY A 497 -6.50 -31.53 16.36
C GLY A 497 -7.71 -32.38 16.75
N THR A 498 -8.80 -32.25 16.01
CA THR A 498 -9.53 -33.40 15.47
C THR A 498 -9.80 -33.05 14.01
N ALA A 499 -9.22 -33.83 13.09
CA ALA A 499 -9.52 -33.74 11.66
C ALA A 499 -11.02 -34.04 11.49
N GLY A 500 -11.85 -33.02 11.60
CA GLY A 500 -13.25 -33.06 11.22
C GLY A 500 -13.31 -33.24 9.71
N ILE A 501 -14.25 -34.03 9.22
CA ILE A 501 -14.54 -34.13 7.79
C ILE A 501 -14.72 -32.71 7.25
N PRO A 502 -13.93 -32.28 6.23
CA PRO A 502 -14.09 -30.95 5.69
C PRO A 502 -15.51 -30.76 5.17
N LEU A 503 -16.13 -29.63 5.51
CA LEU A 503 -17.47 -29.28 5.02
C LEU A 503 -17.53 -29.07 3.51
N GLY A 504 -16.36 -28.99 2.87
CA GLY A 504 -16.16 -28.71 1.45
C GLY A 504 -14.96 -27.76 1.24
N TYR A 505 -14.89 -27.10 0.10
CA TYR A 505 -13.74 -26.27 -0.29
C TYR A 505 -14.20 -24.85 -0.62
N GLY A 506 -13.33 -23.86 -0.31
CA GLY A 506 -13.58 -22.46 -0.55
C GLY A 506 -12.39 -21.69 -1.08
N LEU A 507 -12.61 -20.44 -1.46
CA LEU A 507 -11.54 -19.48 -1.75
C LEU A 507 -11.36 -18.55 -0.56
N PHE A 508 -10.11 -18.28 -0.24
CA PHE A 508 -9.72 -17.38 0.84
C PHE A 508 -8.88 -16.23 0.29
N SER A 509 -8.93 -15.10 0.94
CA SER A 509 -7.98 -14.00 0.71
C SER A 509 -6.54 -14.48 0.96
N PRO A 510 -5.53 -13.76 0.47
CA PRO A 510 -4.13 -14.12 0.73
C PRO A 510 -3.77 -14.25 2.22
N ASN A 511 -4.54 -13.66 3.12
CA ASN A 511 -4.39 -13.75 4.58
C ASN A 511 -5.27 -14.85 5.22
N HIS A 512 -5.81 -15.77 4.45
CA HIS A 512 -6.65 -16.87 4.93
C HIS A 512 -8.00 -16.43 5.53
N THR A 513 -8.61 -15.36 5.02
CA THR A 513 -10.00 -15.00 5.33
C THR A 513 -10.90 -15.52 4.22
N LEU A 514 -11.98 -16.22 4.58
CA LEU A 514 -12.92 -16.78 3.60
C LEU A 514 -13.51 -15.68 2.72
N LEU A 515 -13.44 -15.85 1.41
CA LEU A 515 -14.03 -14.91 0.47
C LEU A 515 -15.55 -15.08 0.44
N PRO A 516 -16.34 -13.98 0.45
CA PRO A 516 -17.80 -14.05 0.38
C PRO A 516 -18.29 -14.76 -0.88
N GLY A 517 -19.31 -15.60 -0.73
CA GLY A 517 -19.91 -16.32 -1.85
C GLY A 517 -19.21 -17.63 -2.23
N THR A 518 -18.23 -18.08 -1.44
CA THR A 518 -17.52 -19.34 -1.65
C THR A 518 -18.03 -20.47 -0.75
N ALA A 519 -19.22 -20.32 -0.15
CA ALA A 519 -19.79 -21.34 0.71
C ALA A 519 -19.78 -22.72 0.03
N PRO A 520 -19.27 -23.77 0.70
CA PRO A 520 -19.14 -25.10 0.13
C PRO A 520 -20.49 -25.80 0.00
N GLU A 521 -20.52 -26.81 -0.86
CA GLU A 521 -21.54 -27.84 -0.83
C GLU A 521 -21.01 -29.01 0.00
N GLU A 522 -21.81 -29.50 0.94
CA GLU A 522 -21.40 -30.55 1.87
C GLU A 522 -21.00 -31.83 1.13
N GLY A 523 -19.79 -32.34 1.41
CA GLY A 523 -19.27 -33.57 0.78
C GLY A 523 -18.87 -33.43 -0.69
N GLU A 524 -18.71 -32.21 -1.21
CA GLU A 524 -18.26 -32.02 -2.60
C GLU A 524 -16.81 -32.50 -2.84
N ALA A 525 -16.57 -33.05 -4.02
CA ALA A 525 -15.22 -33.39 -4.45
C ALA A 525 -14.46 -32.11 -4.88
N VAL A 526 -13.11 -32.12 -4.73
CA VAL A 526 -12.23 -30.98 -5.10
C VAL A 526 -12.51 -30.46 -6.51
N LYS A 527 -12.66 -31.35 -7.49
CA LYS A 527 -12.92 -30.96 -8.89
C LYS A 527 -14.27 -30.26 -9.06
N THR A 528 -15.28 -30.71 -8.33
CA THR A 528 -16.61 -30.09 -8.32
C THR A 528 -16.54 -28.68 -7.70
N ALA A 529 -15.82 -28.56 -6.59
CA ALA A 529 -15.60 -27.27 -5.93
C ALA A 529 -14.89 -26.28 -6.87
N VAL A 530 -13.80 -26.68 -7.57
CA VAL A 530 -13.13 -25.84 -8.55
C VAL A 530 -14.08 -25.40 -9.66
N GLY A 531 -14.92 -26.30 -10.20
CA GLY A 531 -15.94 -25.97 -11.20
C GLY A 531 -16.94 -24.93 -10.69
N ARG A 532 -17.44 -25.08 -9.47
CA ARG A 532 -18.38 -24.15 -8.79
C ARG A 532 -17.74 -22.78 -8.56
N LEU A 533 -16.44 -22.73 -8.23
CA LEU A 533 -15.71 -21.52 -7.93
C LEU A 533 -15.13 -20.80 -9.17
N THR A 534 -15.17 -21.42 -10.35
CA THR A 534 -14.63 -20.84 -11.59
C THR A 534 -15.20 -19.46 -11.92
N PRO A 535 -16.50 -19.17 -11.81
CA PRO A 535 -17.01 -17.81 -12.06
C PRO A 535 -16.38 -16.75 -11.15
N LEU A 536 -16.19 -17.08 -9.86
CA LEU A 536 -15.56 -16.15 -8.91
C LEU A 536 -14.07 -15.96 -9.20
N LEU A 537 -13.36 -17.00 -9.65
CA LEU A 537 -11.97 -16.87 -10.10
C LEU A 537 -11.86 -15.90 -11.29
N HIS A 538 -12.80 -15.96 -12.24
CA HIS A 538 -12.86 -15.02 -13.36
C HIS A 538 -13.19 -13.59 -12.91
N GLU A 539 -14.07 -13.42 -11.91
CA GLU A 539 -14.34 -12.10 -11.30
C GLU A 539 -13.08 -11.53 -10.63
N LEU A 540 -12.35 -12.32 -9.86
CA LEU A 540 -11.08 -11.92 -9.22
C LEU A 540 -10.03 -11.53 -10.26
N LEU A 541 -9.91 -12.31 -11.35
CA LEU A 541 -9.02 -12.00 -12.45
C LEU A 541 -9.39 -10.68 -13.15
N ALA A 542 -10.69 -10.45 -13.39
CA ALA A 542 -11.17 -9.19 -13.97
C ALA A 542 -10.81 -7.98 -13.09
N VAL A 543 -10.99 -8.10 -11.76
CA VAL A 543 -10.58 -7.06 -10.79
C VAL A 543 -9.07 -6.84 -10.83
N LYS A 544 -8.26 -7.92 -10.88
CA LYS A 544 -6.80 -7.82 -11.04
C LYS A 544 -6.43 -7.06 -12.31
N MET A 545 -7.07 -7.36 -13.44
CA MET A 545 -6.83 -6.64 -14.69
C MET A 545 -7.17 -5.16 -14.57
N LEU A 546 -8.31 -4.79 -13.97
CA LEU A 546 -8.67 -3.40 -13.73
C LEU A 546 -7.62 -2.68 -12.85
N HIS A 547 -7.11 -3.34 -11.81
CA HIS A 547 -6.02 -2.79 -10.99
C HIS A 547 -4.75 -2.51 -11.81
N LEU A 548 -4.44 -3.34 -12.82
CA LEU A 548 -3.30 -3.12 -13.72
C LEU A 548 -3.47 -1.89 -14.62
N THR A 549 -4.67 -1.33 -14.77
CA THR A 549 -4.89 -0.06 -15.49
C THR A 549 -4.65 1.18 -14.65
N THR A 550 -4.57 1.07 -13.30
CA THR A 550 -4.44 2.23 -12.41
C THR A 550 -3.15 3.01 -12.68
N ASN A 551 -3.26 4.34 -12.89
CA ASN A 551 -2.14 5.20 -13.25
C ASN A 551 -2.29 6.66 -12.79
N SER A 552 -2.96 6.91 -11.67
CA SER A 552 -3.21 8.27 -11.17
C SER A 552 -1.94 9.12 -11.02
N MET A 553 -0.79 8.48 -10.74
CA MET A 553 0.49 9.16 -10.54
C MET A 553 1.25 9.43 -11.84
N SER A 554 1.00 8.66 -12.90
CA SER A 554 1.72 8.76 -14.18
C SER A 554 0.85 9.34 -15.31
N SER A 555 -0.48 9.33 -15.18
CA SER A 555 -1.36 9.85 -16.22
C SER A 555 -1.14 11.33 -16.51
N GLN A 556 -1.06 11.65 -17.80
CA GLN A 556 -0.99 13.01 -18.33
C GLN A 556 -2.36 13.64 -18.55
N LEU A 557 -3.46 12.89 -18.42
CA LEU A 557 -4.81 13.42 -18.51
C LEU A 557 -5.17 14.10 -17.18
N PRO A 558 -5.62 15.36 -17.19
CA PRO A 558 -5.98 16.08 -15.96
C PRO A 558 -7.43 15.75 -15.55
N VAL A 559 -7.57 14.68 -14.77
CA VAL A 559 -8.86 14.15 -14.30
C VAL A 559 -8.92 14.18 -12.77
N ARG A 560 -10.08 14.57 -12.24
CA ARG A 560 -10.39 14.51 -10.81
C ARG A 560 -11.64 13.65 -10.60
N PHE A 561 -11.55 12.78 -9.61
CA PHE A 561 -12.61 11.90 -9.16
C PHE A 561 -12.85 12.15 -7.68
N SER A 562 -14.06 12.55 -7.28
CA SER A 562 -14.38 12.90 -5.89
C SER A 562 -15.69 12.30 -5.43
N LEU A 563 -15.79 12.08 -4.12
CA LEU A 563 -16.98 11.72 -3.38
C LEU A 563 -17.36 12.91 -2.50
N GLU A 564 -18.57 13.40 -2.65
CA GLU A 564 -19.09 14.56 -1.93
C GLU A 564 -20.43 14.25 -1.29
N THR A 565 -20.77 14.94 -0.18
CA THR A 565 -22.13 14.90 0.36
C THR A 565 -23.09 15.68 -0.54
N MET A 566 -24.36 15.25 -0.60
CA MET A 566 -25.40 15.94 -1.37
C MET A 566 -25.99 17.16 -0.64
N GLU A 567 -25.62 17.38 0.60
CA GLU A 567 -26.04 18.54 1.38
C GLU A 567 -25.42 19.83 0.83
N SER A 568 -26.11 20.96 1.00
CA SER A 568 -25.62 22.27 0.52
C SER A 568 -25.07 23.10 1.67
N PRO A 569 -23.78 23.53 1.63
CA PRO A 569 -22.78 23.22 0.62
C PRO A 569 -22.24 21.79 0.77
N GLY A 570 -22.10 21.05 -0.32
CA GLY A 570 -21.56 19.69 -0.31
C GLY A 570 -20.16 19.63 0.31
N GLN A 571 -19.96 18.70 1.25
CA GLN A 571 -18.65 18.44 1.83
C GLN A 571 -17.90 17.40 1.02
N LEU A 572 -16.65 17.69 0.68
CA LEU A 572 -15.77 16.75 0.02
C LEU A 572 -15.34 15.68 1.04
N VAL A 573 -15.66 14.42 0.74
CA VAL A 573 -15.35 13.26 1.60
C VAL A 573 -14.06 12.59 1.18
N LEU A 574 -13.90 12.35 -0.13
CA LEU A 574 -12.75 11.68 -0.71
C LEU A 574 -12.42 12.28 -2.07
N ILE A 575 -11.14 12.35 -2.39
CA ILE A 575 -10.66 12.85 -3.67
C ILE A 575 -9.51 12.00 -4.19
N GLU A 576 -9.62 11.59 -5.44
CA GLU A 576 -8.55 11.01 -6.24
C GLU A 576 -8.34 11.87 -7.47
N GLU A 577 -7.11 12.17 -7.79
CA GLU A 577 -6.78 13.00 -8.94
C GLU A 577 -5.45 12.60 -9.56
N THR A 578 -5.36 12.78 -10.88
CA THR A 578 -4.10 12.55 -11.57
C THR A 578 -3.05 13.58 -11.18
N LEU A 579 -1.78 13.23 -11.34
CA LEU A 579 -0.67 14.16 -11.10
C LEU A 579 -0.86 15.48 -11.87
N ARG A 580 -1.32 15.39 -13.12
CA ARG A 580 -1.53 16.54 -14.00
C ARG A 580 -2.67 17.44 -13.51
N SER A 581 -3.73 16.89 -12.97
CA SER A 581 -4.85 17.69 -12.45
C SER A 581 -4.43 18.57 -11.27
N ARG A 582 -3.48 18.12 -10.47
CA ARG A 582 -2.98 18.85 -9.29
C ARG A 582 -2.20 20.11 -9.65
N GLN A 583 -1.59 20.15 -10.84
CA GLN A 583 -0.90 21.36 -11.35
C GLN A 583 -1.88 22.49 -11.67
N PHE A 584 -3.15 22.17 -11.95
CA PHE A 584 -4.20 23.14 -12.24
C PHE A 584 -5.02 23.55 -11.01
N ALA A 585 -4.89 22.82 -9.91
CA ALA A 585 -5.70 23.06 -8.72
C ALA A 585 -5.00 24.03 -7.75
N LYS A 586 -5.46 25.26 -7.70
CA LYS A 586 -5.26 26.17 -6.54
C LYS A 586 -6.10 25.70 -5.32
N THR A 587 -6.16 24.40 -5.06
CA THR A 587 -7.13 23.88 -4.08
C THR A 587 -6.49 23.82 -2.71
N LYS A 588 -7.06 24.54 -1.77
CA LYS A 588 -6.84 24.37 -0.32
C LYS A 588 -7.17 22.90 0.00
N THR A 589 -6.25 22.22 0.68
CA THR A 589 -6.44 20.87 1.23
C THR A 589 -7.73 20.85 2.04
N VAL A 590 -8.70 20.05 1.61
CA VAL A 590 -9.98 19.90 2.32
C VAL A 590 -9.75 19.00 3.53
N GLN A 591 -10.19 19.46 4.68
CA GLN A 591 -10.23 18.66 5.89
C GLN A 591 -11.28 17.56 5.71
N LEU A 592 -10.89 16.30 5.84
CA LEU A 592 -11.84 15.25 6.18
C LEU A 592 -12.37 15.57 7.57
N SER A 593 -13.56 16.13 7.63
CA SER A 593 -14.25 16.40 8.87
C SER A 593 -14.72 15.10 9.50
N GLN A 594 -14.78 15.10 10.78
CA GLN A 594 -15.19 14.12 11.80
C GLN A 594 -15.92 12.83 11.37
N PRO A 595 -15.80 11.75 12.14
CA PRO A 595 -16.51 10.50 11.87
C PRO A 595 -18.04 10.77 11.82
N ILE A 596 -18.65 10.29 10.75
CA ILE A 596 -20.11 10.38 10.51
C ILE A 596 -20.81 9.55 11.58
N SER A 597 -21.68 10.17 12.39
CA SER A 597 -22.50 9.48 13.37
C SER A 597 -23.63 8.68 12.70
N ASP A 598 -23.96 7.50 13.23
CA ASP A 598 -24.91 6.56 12.64
C ASP A 598 -26.37 7.05 12.54
N ALA A 599 -26.73 8.17 13.17
CA ALA A 599 -28.12 8.61 13.27
C ALA A 599 -28.66 9.34 12.02
N ASN A 600 -27.79 9.92 11.18
CA ASN A 600 -28.16 10.63 9.95
C ASN A 600 -27.11 10.38 8.88
N GLN A 601 -27.25 9.30 8.12
CA GLN A 601 -26.31 9.01 7.05
C GLN A 601 -26.47 10.03 5.90
N PRO A 602 -25.47 10.88 5.62
CA PRO A 602 -25.54 11.84 4.54
C PRO A 602 -25.65 11.12 3.19
N LYS A 603 -26.41 11.72 2.28
CA LYS A 603 -26.45 11.26 0.88
C LYS A 603 -25.16 11.67 0.19
N PHE A 604 -24.59 10.76 -0.63
CA PHE A 604 -23.36 11.01 -1.35
C PHE A 604 -23.58 11.08 -2.86
N GLN A 605 -22.70 11.83 -3.53
CA GLN A 605 -22.58 11.84 -4.98
C GLN A 605 -21.13 11.65 -5.41
N ILE A 606 -20.94 10.90 -6.47
CA ILE A 606 -19.67 10.80 -7.18
C ILE A 606 -19.59 11.95 -8.18
N GLN A 607 -18.40 12.56 -8.29
CA GLN A 607 -18.12 13.56 -9.32
C GLN A 607 -16.87 13.16 -10.09
N LEU A 608 -16.97 13.19 -11.41
CA LEU A 608 -15.83 13.05 -12.32
C LEU A 608 -15.68 14.34 -13.12
N LEU A 609 -14.50 14.94 -13.08
CA LEU A 609 -14.22 16.26 -13.66
C LEU A 609 -13.04 16.15 -14.63
N ASN A 610 -13.26 16.62 -15.86
CA ASN A 610 -12.22 16.81 -16.86
C ASN A 610 -11.66 18.24 -16.74
N LEU A 611 -10.44 18.37 -16.25
CA LEU A 611 -9.73 19.66 -16.12
C LEU A 611 -8.89 20.00 -17.35
N GLY A 612 -8.91 19.15 -18.38
CA GLY A 612 -8.13 19.28 -19.61
C GLY A 612 -8.80 20.14 -20.68
N GLN A 613 -8.13 20.25 -21.82
CA GLN A 613 -8.58 21.00 -22.99
C GLN A 613 -9.20 20.11 -24.08
N GLN A 614 -9.11 18.78 -23.94
CA GLN A 614 -9.66 17.82 -24.91
C GLN A 614 -10.82 17.03 -24.29
N PRO A 615 -11.81 16.61 -25.08
CA PRO A 615 -12.86 15.74 -24.60
C PRO A 615 -12.28 14.38 -24.21
N LEU A 616 -12.82 13.80 -23.14
CA LEU A 616 -12.49 12.46 -22.66
C LEU A 616 -13.76 11.61 -22.66
N TYR A 617 -13.59 10.30 -22.72
CA TYR A 617 -14.66 9.32 -22.53
C TYR A 617 -14.44 8.62 -21.22
N TYR A 618 -15.52 8.27 -20.53
CA TYR A 618 -15.42 7.68 -19.19
C TYR A 618 -16.15 6.35 -19.09
N LEU A 619 -15.67 5.53 -18.16
CA LEU A 619 -16.27 4.29 -17.70
C LEU A 619 -16.17 4.26 -16.17
N LEU A 620 -17.28 4.03 -15.47
CA LEU A 620 -17.32 3.88 -14.02
C LEU A 620 -17.72 2.45 -13.70
N ILE A 621 -16.84 1.75 -12.97
CA ILE A 621 -17.04 0.36 -12.55
C ILE A 621 -16.96 0.30 -11.04
N SER A 622 -17.91 -0.38 -10.40
CA SER A 622 -17.88 -0.69 -8.98
C SER A 622 -17.68 -2.19 -8.75
N VAL A 623 -16.86 -2.50 -7.75
CA VAL A 623 -16.69 -3.85 -7.21
C VAL A 623 -17.42 -3.92 -5.89
N LEU A 624 -18.31 -4.89 -5.72
CA LEU A 624 -19.04 -5.09 -4.49
C LEU A 624 -18.34 -6.12 -3.59
N GLU A 625 -18.82 -6.24 -2.34
CA GLU A 625 -18.26 -7.11 -1.30
C GLU A 625 -18.12 -8.59 -1.71
N LYS A 626 -18.93 -9.06 -2.67
CA LYS A 626 -18.86 -10.42 -3.22
C LYS A 626 -18.08 -10.49 -4.54
N SER A 627 -17.15 -9.56 -4.79
CA SER A 627 -16.41 -9.40 -6.04
C SER A 627 -17.26 -9.17 -7.30
N ARG A 628 -18.58 -8.94 -7.15
CA ARG A 628 -19.45 -8.65 -8.28
C ARG A 628 -19.16 -7.28 -8.86
N LEU A 629 -19.07 -7.22 -10.17
CA LEU A 629 -18.81 -5.99 -10.89
C LEU A 629 -20.11 -5.39 -11.44
N PHE A 630 -20.23 -4.08 -11.30
CA PHE A 630 -21.31 -3.27 -11.85
C PHE A 630 -20.74 -2.10 -12.62
N VAL A 631 -21.44 -1.71 -13.67
CA VAL A 631 -21.09 -0.54 -14.46
C VAL A 631 -22.18 0.53 -14.35
N TYR A 632 -21.75 1.80 -14.28
CA TYR A 632 -22.66 2.92 -14.43
C TYR A 632 -23.00 3.12 -15.91
N CYS A 633 -24.29 3.04 -16.23
CA CYS A 633 -24.82 3.14 -17.59
C CYS A 633 -25.65 4.41 -17.71
N PRO A 634 -25.13 5.51 -18.30
CA PRO A 634 -25.80 6.82 -18.32
C PRO A 634 -26.90 6.93 -19.39
N PHE A 635 -27.16 5.90 -20.19
CA PHE A 635 -28.09 5.96 -21.30
C PHE A 635 -29.25 4.99 -21.15
N VAL A 636 -30.43 5.48 -21.54
CA VAL A 636 -31.65 4.66 -21.73
C VAL A 636 -31.57 4.01 -23.11
N GLU A 637 -31.97 2.75 -23.23
CA GLU A 637 -31.85 1.93 -24.47
C GLU A 637 -32.22 2.68 -25.74
N PRO A 638 -31.36 2.74 -26.76
CA PRO A 638 -31.77 3.05 -28.10
C PRO A 638 -32.12 1.79 -28.89
N ALA A 639 -33.11 1.91 -29.74
CA ALA A 639 -33.58 0.84 -30.57
C ALA A 639 -32.54 0.30 -31.57
N SER A 640 -32.41 -1.00 -31.60
CA SER A 640 -32.32 -1.93 -32.73
C SER A 640 -31.16 -1.95 -33.74
N SER A 641 -30.00 -1.27 -33.65
CA SER A 641 -28.88 -1.58 -34.56
C SER A 641 -27.52 -1.37 -33.96
N THR A 642 -26.58 -2.27 -34.21
CA THR A 642 -25.22 -2.31 -33.66
C THR A 642 -24.38 -1.08 -34.04
N GLU A 643 -24.58 -0.49 -35.25
CA GLU A 643 -23.86 0.71 -35.69
C GLU A 643 -24.25 1.97 -34.93
N LYS A 644 -25.53 2.11 -34.54
CA LYS A 644 -26.00 3.25 -33.75
C LYS A 644 -25.54 3.22 -32.29
N ILE A 645 -25.15 2.05 -31.80
CA ILE A 645 -24.65 1.89 -30.42
C ILE A 645 -23.32 2.64 -30.25
N ALA A 646 -22.41 2.55 -31.19
CA ALA A 646 -21.12 3.21 -31.15
C ALA A 646 -21.25 4.75 -31.07
N GLU A 647 -22.18 5.34 -31.84
CA GLU A 647 -22.44 6.78 -31.80
C GLU A 647 -23.09 7.21 -30.47
N VAL A 648 -24.03 6.42 -29.96
CA VAL A 648 -24.69 6.70 -28.69
C VAL A 648 -23.70 6.63 -27.54
N VAL A 649 -22.83 5.61 -27.51
CA VAL A 649 -21.76 5.49 -26.51
C VAL A 649 -20.80 6.68 -26.60
N ALA A 650 -20.42 7.08 -27.82
CA ALA A 650 -19.54 8.23 -28.02
C ALA A 650 -20.16 9.54 -27.51
N HIS A 651 -21.47 9.70 -27.61
CA HIS A 651 -22.15 10.91 -27.10
C HIS A 651 -22.43 10.88 -25.60
N THR A 652 -22.87 9.76 -25.06
CA THR A 652 -23.33 9.68 -23.67
C THR A 652 -22.20 9.50 -22.66
N SER A 653 -21.08 8.88 -23.04
CA SER A 653 -19.90 8.70 -22.20
C SER A 653 -18.83 9.80 -22.38
N GLN A 654 -19.13 10.88 -23.12
CA GLN A 654 -18.20 11.96 -23.37
C GLN A 654 -18.20 12.99 -22.22
N LEU A 655 -17.03 13.26 -21.67
CA LEU A 655 -16.78 14.30 -20.67
C LEU A 655 -16.05 15.47 -21.35
N LYS A 656 -16.79 16.54 -21.67
CA LYS A 656 -16.24 17.73 -22.35
C LYS A 656 -15.18 18.45 -21.49
N PRO A 657 -14.28 19.25 -22.09
CA PRO A 657 -13.34 20.08 -21.36
C PRO A 657 -14.05 20.96 -20.33
N GLY A 658 -13.52 20.99 -19.08
CA GLY A 658 -14.09 21.73 -17.97
C GLY A 658 -15.44 21.22 -17.44
N SER A 659 -16.01 20.17 -18.04
CA SER A 659 -17.30 19.62 -17.60
C SER A 659 -17.17 18.65 -16.43
N ARG A 660 -18.28 18.50 -15.70
CA ARG A 660 -18.42 17.66 -14.52
C ARG A 660 -19.57 16.68 -14.70
N LEU A 661 -19.28 15.40 -14.58
CA LEU A 661 -20.28 14.37 -14.40
C LEU A 661 -20.61 14.26 -12.90
N LYS A 662 -21.89 14.24 -12.57
CA LYS A 662 -22.39 13.97 -11.22
C LYS A 662 -23.23 12.70 -11.24
N VAL A 663 -22.87 11.74 -10.42
CA VAL A 663 -23.60 10.48 -10.27
C VAL A 663 -24.09 10.39 -8.82
N PRO A 664 -25.40 10.46 -8.57
CA PRO A 664 -25.95 10.28 -7.24
C PRO A 664 -25.73 8.82 -6.80
N MET A 665 -25.28 8.64 -5.56
CA MET A 665 -25.10 7.32 -4.97
C MET A 665 -26.38 6.77 -4.31
N GLN A 666 -27.44 7.56 -4.30
CA GLN A 666 -28.78 7.17 -3.79
C GLN A 666 -29.83 7.60 -4.79
N THR A 667 -30.75 6.70 -5.11
CA THR A 667 -31.98 7.03 -5.82
C THR A 667 -33.13 7.08 -4.83
N ASP A 668 -34.20 7.82 -5.18
CA ASP A 668 -35.41 7.93 -4.35
C ASP A 668 -36.12 6.58 -4.14
N ASN A 669 -35.80 5.55 -4.93
CA ASN A 669 -36.36 4.19 -4.89
C ASN A 669 -35.53 3.17 -4.08
N GLY A 670 -34.52 3.57 -3.35
CA GLY A 670 -34.03 2.81 -2.20
C GLY A 670 -33.03 1.69 -2.43
N LEU A 671 -32.33 1.61 -3.57
CA LEU A 671 -31.10 0.81 -3.71
C LEU A 671 -29.88 1.73 -3.71
N PRO A 672 -29.38 2.13 -2.56
CA PRO A 672 -28.20 2.99 -2.49
C PRO A 672 -26.94 2.19 -2.82
N TRP A 673 -25.98 2.82 -3.47
CA TRP A 673 -24.60 2.33 -3.54
C TRP A 673 -24.07 1.94 -2.14
N GLN A 674 -24.59 2.53 -1.08
CA GLN A 674 -24.33 2.19 0.31
C GLN A 674 -24.87 0.80 0.71
N ARG A 675 -26.05 0.37 0.19
CA ARG A 675 -26.56 -1.00 0.40
C ARG A 675 -25.82 -2.02 -0.46
N LEU A 676 -25.20 -1.60 -1.57
CA LEU A 676 -24.43 -2.46 -2.44
C LEU A 676 -23.02 -2.77 -1.88
N GLN A 677 -22.64 -2.16 -0.75
CA GLN A 677 -21.33 -2.39 -0.10
C GLN A 677 -20.17 -2.36 -1.14
N ALA A 678 -20.16 -1.31 -1.99
CA ALA A 678 -19.11 -1.15 -2.98
C ALA A 678 -17.76 -1.00 -2.26
N THR A 679 -16.87 -1.96 -2.43
CA THR A 679 -15.53 -1.94 -1.84
C THR A 679 -14.59 -1.06 -2.65
N GLU A 680 -14.75 -1.04 -3.97
CA GLU A 680 -13.90 -0.30 -4.91
C GLU A 680 -14.71 0.38 -6.01
N LEU A 681 -14.26 1.57 -6.41
CA LEU A 681 -14.82 2.35 -7.50
C LEU A 681 -13.70 2.73 -8.46
N PHE A 682 -13.76 2.23 -9.69
CA PHE A 682 -12.85 2.60 -10.77
C PHE A 682 -13.49 3.68 -11.63
N ALA A 683 -12.79 4.80 -11.81
CA ALA A 683 -13.10 5.81 -12.80
C ALA A 683 -12.02 5.77 -13.89
N ILE A 684 -12.37 5.25 -15.05
CA ILE A 684 -11.47 5.13 -16.20
C ILE A 684 -11.85 6.23 -17.20
N ALA A 685 -10.89 7.09 -17.51
CA ALA A 685 -11.04 8.13 -18.54
C ALA A 685 -10.08 7.85 -19.69
N CYS A 686 -10.54 8.03 -20.92
CA CYS A 686 -9.78 7.72 -22.11
C CYS A 686 -9.98 8.78 -23.21
N THR A 687 -9.01 8.92 -24.11
CA THR A 687 -9.11 9.84 -25.26
C THR A 687 -9.99 9.30 -26.40
N GLN A 688 -10.36 8.03 -26.34
CA GLN A 688 -11.26 7.38 -27.30
C GLN A 688 -12.42 6.67 -26.58
N PRO A 689 -13.56 6.44 -27.27
CA PRO A 689 -14.71 5.73 -26.70
C PRO A 689 -14.40 4.26 -26.39
N PHE A 690 -15.10 3.70 -25.38
CA PHE A 690 -15.00 2.30 -24.92
C PHE A 690 -15.89 1.36 -25.77
N TYR A 691 -15.61 1.19 -27.05
CA TYR A 691 -16.45 0.41 -27.97
C TYR A 691 -16.49 -1.08 -27.64
N GLU A 692 -15.32 -1.71 -27.50
CA GLU A 692 -15.25 -3.15 -27.22
C GLU A 692 -15.79 -3.47 -25.83
N THR A 693 -15.52 -2.59 -24.86
CA THR A 693 -16.05 -2.72 -23.51
C THR A 693 -17.58 -2.73 -23.50
N TRP A 694 -18.21 -1.76 -24.15
CA TRP A 694 -19.69 -1.70 -24.20
C TRP A 694 -20.30 -2.85 -25.00
N LYS A 695 -19.60 -3.34 -26.01
CA LYS A 695 -20.01 -4.52 -26.76
C LYS A 695 -19.96 -5.78 -25.88
N ALA A 696 -18.92 -5.94 -25.06
CA ALA A 696 -18.78 -7.06 -24.12
C ALA A 696 -19.83 -7.03 -22.98
N ILE A 697 -20.18 -5.84 -22.49
CA ILE A 697 -21.19 -5.66 -21.44
C ILE A 697 -22.60 -5.92 -21.93
N ARG A 698 -22.95 -5.46 -23.16
CA ARG A 698 -24.31 -5.56 -23.72
C ARG A 698 -24.60 -6.92 -24.34
N THR A 699 -24.74 -7.92 -23.52
CA THR A 699 -25.25 -9.24 -23.91
C THR A 699 -26.80 -9.24 -23.93
N PRO A 700 -27.46 -10.24 -24.51
CA PRO A 700 -28.93 -10.38 -24.44
C PRO A 700 -29.48 -10.46 -23.01
N GLU A 701 -28.63 -10.81 -22.05
CA GLU A 701 -28.95 -10.91 -20.62
C GLU A 701 -28.78 -9.59 -19.89
N PHE A 702 -28.18 -8.58 -20.52
CA PHE A 702 -27.98 -7.27 -19.94
C PHE A 702 -29.32 -6.64 -19.55
N ARG A 703 -29.45 -6.32 -18.27
CA ARG A 703 -30.62 -5.63 -17.71
C ARG A 703 -30.14 -4.33 -17.06
N GLN A 704 -30.62 -3.23 -17.56
CA GLN A 704 -30.41 -1.94 -16.93
C GLN A 704 -31.42 -1.78 -15.78
N SER A 705 -30.92 -1.50 -14.57
CA SER A 705 -31.78 -1.11 -13.45
C SER A 705 -32.27 0.33 -13.64
N SER A 706 -33.39 0.68 -12.99
CA SER A 706 -33.90 2.07 -12.94
C SER A 706 -32.86 3.06 -12.40
N ASP A 707 -31.80 2.56 -11.74
CA ASP A 707 -30.78 3.33 -11.04
C ASP A 707 -29.50 3.56 -11.88
N GLN A 708 -29.55 3.31 -13.19
CA GLN A 708 -28.43 3.44 -14.11
C GLN A 708 -27.21 2.56 -13.77
N LEU A 709 -27.38 1.55 -12.92
CA LEU A 709 -26.39 0.53 -12.63
C LEU A 709 -26.78 -0.77 -13.31
N ALA A 710 -25.81 -1.40 -13.93
CA ALA A 710 -26.02 -2.69 -14.56
C ALA A 710 -24.97 -3.71 -14.06
N SER A 711 -25.43 -4.92 -13.72
CA SER A 711 -24.54 -6.04 -13.45
C SER A 711 -23.80 -6.43 -14.73
N ILE A 712 -22.55 -6.77 -14.62
CA ILE A 712 -21.71 -7.21 -15.74
C ILE A 712 -21.83 -8.73 -15.84
N PRO A 713 -22.40 -9.26 -16.95
CA PRO A 713 -22.63 -10.69 -17.08
C PRO A 713 -21.34 -11.51 -17.20
N ASP A 714 -20.35 -11.00 -17.94
CA ASP A 714 -19.03 -11.60 -18.09
C ASP A 714 -17.94 -10.59 -17.70
N PRO A 715 -17.52 -10.56 -16.43
CA PRO A 715 -16.52 -9.64 -15.93
C PRO A 715 -15.15 -9.77 -16.62
N LEU A 716 -14.73 -11.00 -16.95
CA LEU A 716 -13.43 -11.24 -17.59
C LEU A 716 -13.41 -10.74 -19.03
N ALA A 717 -14.46 -11.03 -19.81
CA ALA A 717 -14.58 -10.49 -21.17
C ALA A 717 -14.62 -8.96 -21.18
N MET A 718 -15.32 -8.34 -20.22
CA MET A 718 -15.35 -6.89 -20.06
C MET A 718 -13.95 -6.35 -19.74
N ALA A 719 -13.19 -6.94 -18.81
CA ALA A 719 -11.86 -6.46 -18.46
C ALA A 719 -10.86 -6.59 -19.63
N LYS A 720 -10.92 -7.70 -20.40
CA LYS A 720 -10.16 -7.88 -21.65
C LYS A 720 -10.52 -6.79 -22.68
N ALA A 721 -11.80 -6.45 -22.81
CA ALA A 721 -12.27 -5.39 -23.71
C ALA A 721 -11.81 -3.99 -23.27
N VAL A 722 -11.77 -3.70 -21.95
CA VAL A 722 -11.17 -2.46 -21.42
C VAL A 722 -9.71 -2.34 -21.86
N PHE A 723 -8.92 -3.40 -21.74
CA PHE A 723 -7.52 -3.40 -22.19
C PHE A 723 -7.41 -3.09 -23.70
N GLU A 724 -8.29 -3.64 -24.51
CA GLU A 724 -8.31 -3.41 -25.95
C GLU A 724 -8.66 -1.96 -26.31
N ASP A 725 -9.66 -1.37 -25.65
CA ASP A 725 -10.03 0.03 -25.86
C ASP A 725 -8.91 1.00 -25.43
N LEU A 726 -8.26 0.74 -24.29
CA LEU A 726 -7.12 1.54 -23.82
C LEU A 726 -5.88 1.37 -24.72
N HIS A 727 -5.64 0.17 -25.23
CA HIS A 727 -4.58 -0.10 -26.21
C HIS A 727 -4.80 0.68 -27.50
N ARG A 728 -6.02 0.61 -28.06
CA ARG A 728 -6.40 1.34 -29.28
C ARG A 728 -6.23 2.86 -29.10
N ALA A 729 -6.62 3.40 -27.96
CA ALA A 729 -6.42 4.81 -27.65
C ALA A 729 -4.93 5.19 -27.59
N SER A 730 -4.09 4.26 -27.14
CA SER A 730 -2.64 4.45 -27.01
C SER A 730 -1.89 4.36 -28.36
N GLN A 731 -2.45 3.70 -29.37
CA GLN A 731 -1.82 3.58 -30.71
C GLN A 731 -2.00 4.82 -31.60
N GLY A 732 -2.96 5.71 -31.29
CA GLY A 732 -3.29 6.87 -32.12
C GLY A 732 -4.14 6.53 -33.36
N LYS A 733 -4.57 7.56 -34.10
CA LYS A 733 -5.59 7.44 -35.17
C LYS A 733 -5.17 6.64 -36.42
N ASN A 734 -3.88 6.31 -36.60
CA ASN A 734 -3.33 5.80 -37.86
C ASN A 734 -2.75 4.38 -37.81
N THR A 735 -2.82 3.67 -36.70
CA THR A 735 -2.31 2.29 -36.61
C THR A 735 -3.48 1.31 -36.54
N VAL A 736 -3.59 0.44 -37.56
CA VAL A 736 -4.48 -0.73 -37.48
C VAL A 736 -3.82 -1.75 -36.55
N SER A 737 -4.46 -2.01 -35.42
CA SER A 737 -3.98 -3.05 -34.49
C SER A 737 -3.93 -4.39 -35.24
N SER A 738 -2.77 -5.02 -35.27
CA SER A 738 -2.67 -6.38 -35.72
C SER A 738 -3.22 -7.30 -34.61
N PRO A 739 -4.17 -8.21 -34.92
CA PRO A 739 -4.67 -9.18 -33.93
C PRO A 739 -3.59 -10.11 -33.36
N GLN A 740 -2.38 -10.07 -33.90
CA GLN A 740 -1.24 -10.91 -33.53
C GLN A 740 -0.29 -10.25 -32.51
N GLU A 741 -0.54 -9.02 -32.06
CA GLU A 741 0.28 -8.43 -30.99
C GLU A 741 -0.03 -9.09 -29.65
N LEU A 742 0.97 -9.80 -29.11
CA LEU A 742 0.89 -10.50 -27.81
C LEU A 742 0.80 -9.54 -26.62
N LEU A 743 1.13 -8.25 -26.81
CA LEU A 743 1.19 -7.24 -25.77
C LEU A 743 0.17 -6.12 -26.00
N VAL A 744 -0.41 -5.67 -24.92
CA VAL A 744 -1.21 -4.43 -24.82
C VAL A 744 -0.27 -3.30 -24.42
N THR A 745 -0.25 -2.22 -25.21
CA THR A 745 0.53 -1.02 -24.93
C THR A 745 -0.40 0.07 -24.42
N LEU A 746 -0.10 0.63 -23.24
CA LEU A 746 -0.86 1.69 -22.60
C LEU A 746 0.02 2.92 -22.42
N ARG A 747 -0.34 4.06 -23.03
CA ARG A 747 0.40 5.32 -22.93
C ARG A 747 -0.28 6.27 -21.97
N SER A 748 0.48 6.85 -21.05
CA SER A 748 -0.03 7.72 -19.97
C SER A 748 -0.74 9.00 -20.46
N ASP A 749 -0.57 9.39 -21.72
CA ASP A 749 -1.26 10.50 -22.39
C ASP A 749 -2.61 10.11 -23.00
N ALA A 750 -2.95 8.82 -23.04
CA ALA A 750 -4.17 8.31 -23.65
C ALA A 750 -5.25 7.91 -22.63
N TRP A 751 -4.87 7.59 -21.41
CA TRP A 751 -5.82 7.15 -20.38
C TRP A 751 -5.46 7.62 -18.96
N ALA A 752 -6.47 7.62 -18.09
CA ALA A 752 -6.36 7.78 -16.65
C ALA A 752 -7.30 6.78 -15.96
N THR A 753 -6.79 5.98 -15.05
CA THR A 753 -7.59 5.15 -14.15
C THR A 753 -7.37 5.57 -12.72
N LEU A 754 -8.42 6.08 -12.09
CA LEU A 754 -8.49 6.49 -10.71
C LEU A 754 -9.26 5.45 -9.91
N LEU A 755 -8.71 5.02 -8.79
CA LEU A 755 -9.32 4.05 -7.91
C LEU A 755 -9.67 4.71 -6.59
N MET A 756 -10.95 4.67 -6.25
CA MET A 756 -11.49 5.14 -4.98
C MET A 756 -12.04 3.96 -4.20
N ARG A 757 -11.76 3.93 -2.91
CA ARG A 757 -12.42 3.02 -1.95
C ARG A 757 -13.15 3.82 -0.90
N SER A 758 -14.28 3.31 -0.48
CA SER A 758 -15.12 3.99 0.49
C SER A 758 -14.74 3.62 1.91
N PRO A 759 -14.24 4.56 2.74
CA PRO A 759 -14.03 4.33 4.17
C PRO A 759 -15.35 4.20 4.95
N ILE A 760 -16.48 4.49 4.30
CA ILE A 760 -17.82 4.50 4.91
C ILE A 760 -18.32 3.06 5.10
N ILE A 761 -17.79 2.10 4.37
CA ILE A 761 -18.30 0.73 4.30
C ILE A 761 -17.71 -0.15 5.42
N GLN A 762 -16.56 0.19 5.96
CA GLN A 762 -15.82 -0.64 6.93
C GLN A 762 -16.33 -0.60 8.37
N ARG A 763 -17.35 0.20 8.72
CA ARG A 763 -17.78 0.36 10.12
C ARG A 763 -18.83 -0.63 10.63
N LYS A 764 -19.15 -1.69 9.89
CA LYS A 764 -20.08 -2.75 10.36
C LYS A 764 -19.44 -4.07 10.75
N VAL A 765 -18.10 -4.14 10.82
CA VAL A 765 -17.38 -5.32 11.32
C VAL A 765 -16.39 -4.88 12.39
N VAL A 766 -16.91 -4.47 13.52
CA VAL A 766 -16.26 -4.49 14.85
C VAL A 766 -17.38 -4.79 15.85
#